data_cdac33cb32954e268f627cffe52c39d3
#
_entry.id   cdac33cb32954e268f627cffe52c39d3
#
_cell.length_a   1.000
_cell.length_b   1.000
_cell.length_c   1.000
_cell.angle_alpha   90.00
_cell.angle_beta   90.00
_cell.angle_gamma   90.00
#
_symmetry.space_group_name_H-M   'P 1'
#
loop_
_entity.id
_entity.type
_entity.pdbx_description
1 polymer ?
#
loop_
_entity_poly.entity_id
_entity_poly.type
_entity_poly.pdbx_seq_one_letter_code
_entity_poly.pdbx_strand_id
1 'polypeptide(L)'
;MRLYQSALTRKKGTFSEMRKKIRYRNAQQESEYGSACLAMLADYYEKYISLFQAAQVCGVTQEGCTMEQIRDGADALGFQCRFREDGAEGLLSADLPCIVSVDGKYSVLSKINSKKAVLYLPDQGRVTMKRTEFDQACGSRYLLMSPSETGFKPEKEKPSVAAFALRLVTRGNLCGTILYILLLWGVSMLMLAITQLSSDFTDSFFSVAVDQAVENLKAGEMHSQLAMLITSLIIMLILEVFLVFVFSRFSEKISIGCRRSFLWSAINLPLDEYQLRSDGYFMGSEDQVISVSYFLSKQIVEVILRPLLAAGFLVLMARVSISCCLVVLCSVVIMAAACIISSGYEDRYGRIVFAGQNKESGFLLEGLKAIRSIRNSGSEFMFFREYVRLNRESAKTLRKYNEVKKIFADLPMSIDNFDKLLLILIGIFNVFRGSMTFGQLVYIHGIYCIVSGYIRSTVHSAQDILSLRYQLENMKEICEEADRYGTSGGESSGSRASSETETDSEEEFRKLDGHICLSHVCFGYSRRAGEVIKDVSIDIPAGSSVAFVGASGCGKTTLKNLICGRYQPWEGEIFYDGHPAGEVPKQVLSGSIASVDQQIILFEDTIMNNIKMWDPTQYDFDAILAARDAEIHNDIIRRERGYKALLSENGNNLSGGQRQRIEIARALSMDPSVLVLDEATSALDTIVEKRIVDHVRGRGITTIIVAHRLSTIRNCDCIYVFDAGRIIGQGTHDELMRSCELYQRLVTVA
;
A
#
# COMPACT_ATOMS: atom_id res chain seq x y z
N MET A 1 0.92 14.81 -56.05
CA MET A 1 1.94 14.57 -55.02
C MET A 1 2.21 15.74 -54.06
N ARG A 2 2.11 17.00 -54.47
CA ARG A 2 2.30 18.16 -53.55
C ARG A 2 1.14 18.42 -52.59
N LEU A 3 -0.07 18.00 -52.89
CA LEU A 3 -1.25 18.15 -51.99
C LEU A 3 -1.33 17.10 -50.89
N TYR A 4 -0.64 15.95 -51.05
CA TYR A 4 -0.57 14.91 -50.03
C TYR A 4 0.50 15.19 -48.97
N GLN A 5 1.57 15.92 -49.33
CA GLN A 5 2.60 16.35 -48.38
C GLN A 5 2.13 17.51 -47.48
N SER A 6 1.21 18.36 -47.93
CA SER A 6 0.66 19.46 -47.12
C SER A 6 -0.40 19.01 -46.11
N ALA A 7 -1.03 17.85 -46.33
CA ALA A 7 -1.97 17.25 -45.37
C ALA A 7 -1.26 16.51 -44.23
N LEU A 8 -0.09 15.94 -44.51
CA LEU A 8 0.76 15.26 -43.49
C LEU A 8 1.46 16.27 -42.57
N THR A 9 1.80 17.45 -43.06
CA THR A 9 2.38 18.52 -42.22
C THR A 9 1.33 19.25 -41.36
N ARG A 10 0.06 19.27 -41.76
CA ARG A 10 -1.02 19.87 -40.95
C ARG A 10 -1.53 18.97 -39.84
N LYS A 11 -1.38 17.64 -39.93
CA LYS A 11 -1.70 16.70 -38.83
C LYS A 11 -0.60 16.59 -37.76
N LYS A 12 0.62 17.03 -38.06
CA LYS A 12 1.70 17.16 -37.05
C LYS A 12 1.55 18.39 -36.15
N GLY A 13 0.64 19.32 -36.42
CA GLY A 13 0.47 20.58 -35.69
C GLY A 13 -0.57 20.60 -34.57
N THR A 14 -1.33 19.51 -34.31
CA THR A 14 -2.40 19.49 -33.29
C THR A 14 -2.13 18.62 -32.07
N PHE A 15 -0.97 17.96 -31.98
CA PHE A 15 -0.50 17.26 -30.78
C PHE A 15 0.64 18.00 -30.04
N SER A 16 0.94 19.24 -30.41
CA SER A 16 1.99 20.08 -29.87
C SER A 16 1.40 21.21 -29.05
N GLU A 17 1.92 21.35 -27.83
CA GLU A 17 1.87 22.53 -26.96
C GLU A 17 0.92 22.59 -25.76
N MET A 18 0.63 21.46 -25.13
CA MET A 18 0.62 21.50 -23.66
C MET A 18 1.90 20.81 -23.17
N ARG A 19 2.80 21.53 -22.49
CA ARG A 19 4.01 20.96 -21.85
C ARG A 19 3.55 19.91 -20.84
N LYS A 20 3.39 18.66 -21.29
CA LYS A 20 3.00 17.54 -20.44
C LYS A 20 4.08 17.39 -19.37
N LYS A 21 3.68 17.36 -18.11
CA LYS A 21 4.58 17.24 -16.98
C LYS A 21 4.68 15.74 -16.64
N ILE A 22 5.90 15.20 -16.57
CA ILE A 22 6.09 13.82 -16.14
C ILE A 22 5.56 13.70 -14.71
N ARG A 23 4.63 12.77 -14.48
CA ARG A 23 4.14 12.42 -13.16
C ARG A 23 5.14 11.44 -12.56
N TYR A 24 5.75 11.82 -11.45
CA TYR A 24 6.72 10.99 -10.77
C TYR A 24 6.06 9.78 -10.11
N ARG A 25 6.67 8.60 -10.28
CA ARG A 25 6.34 7.36 -9.62
C ARG A 25 7.53 6.91 -8.79
N ASN A 26 7.30 6.63 -7.52
CA ASN A 26 8.35 6.22 -6.61
C ASN A 26 8.49 4.69 -6.62
N ALA A 27 9.68 4.19 -6.92
CA ALA A 27 10.03 2.80 -6.69
C ALA A 27 10.41 2.61 -5.22
N GLN A 28 9.94 1.54 -4.63
CA GLN A 28 10.21 1.25 -3.22
C GLN A 28 11.46 0.39 -3.05
N GLN A 29 11.75 -0.42 -4.06
CA GLN A 29 12.93 -1.28 -4.13
C GLN A 29 13.73 -0.99 -5.39
N GLU A 30 15.01 -1.33 -5.38
CA GLU A 30 15.87 -1.15 -6.55
C GLU A 30 15.43 -2.02 -7.75
N SER A 31 14.81 -3.16 -7.48
CA SER A 31 14.23 -4.05 -8.48
C SER A 31 13.09 -3.40 -9.29
N GLU A 32 12.37 -2.44 -8.72
CA GLU A 32 11.22 -1.76 -9.37
C GLU A 32 11.62 -0.55 -10.22
N TYR A 33 12.91 -0.17 -10.30
CA TYR A 33 13.31 1.07 -11.01
C TYR A 33 12.91 1.09 -12.48
N GLY A 34 13.02 -0.04 -13.16
CA GLY A 34 12.65 -0.14 -14.58
C GLY A 34 11.14 -0.01 -14.79
N SER A 35 10.34 -0.72 -14.01
CA SER A 35 8.88 -0.65 -14.07
C SER A 35 8.34 0.75 -13.68
N ALA A 36 8.95 1.40 -12.70
CA ALA A 36 8.61 2.77 -12.33
C ALA A 36 8.93 3.76 -13.47
N CYS A 37 10.04 3.59 -14.18
CA CYS A 37 10.35 4.39 -15.36
C CYS A 37 9.33 4.18 -16.49
N LEU A 38 8.89 2.93 -16.72
CA LEU A 38 7.84 2.62 -17.68
C LEU A 38 6.50 3.28 -17.29
N ALA A 39 6.10 3.19 -16.02
CA ALA A 39 4.88 3.81 -15.51
C ALA A 39 4.91 5.34 -15.65
N MET A 40 6.05 5.99 -15.38
CA MET A 40 6.23 7.44 -15.55
C MET A 40 6.08 7.87 -17.02
N LEU A 41 6.61 7.09 -17.97
CA LEU A 41 6.47 7.38 -19.39
C LEU A 41 5.06 7.06 -19.92
N ALA A 42 4.43 6.00 -19.44
CA ALA A 42 3.04 5.69 -19.77
C ALA A 42 2.09 6.82 -19.33
N ASP A 43 2.25 7.32 -18.09
CA ASP A 43 1.51 8.48 -17.58
C ASP A 43 1.77 9.76 -18.43
N TYR A 44 2.99 9.97 -18.91
CA TYR A 44 3.32 11.09 -19.79
C TYR A 44 2.52 11.05 -21.11
N TYR A 45 2.27 9.86 -21.63
CA TYR A 45 1.47 9.63 -22.82
C TYR A 45 -0.04 9.43 -22.54
N GLU A 46 -0.52 9.72 -21.31
CA GLU A 46 -1.92 9.62 -20.88
C GLU A 46 -2.44 8.18 -20.81
N LYS A 47 -1.57 7.21 -20.54
CA LYS A 47 -1.94 5.85 -20.20
C LYS A 47 -1.56 5.56 -18.77
N TYR A 48 -2.54 5.58 -17.88
CA TYR A 48 -2.32 5.24 -16.48
C TYR A 48 -2.15 3.73 -16.32
N ILE A 49 -1.05 3.34 -15.66
CA ILE A 49 -0.79 1.98 -15.21
C ILE A 49 -0.34 2.02 -13.75
N SER A 50 -0.75 1.04 -12.93
CA SER A 50 -0.21 0.89 -11.58
C SER A 50 1.23 0.42 -11.63
N LEU A 51 2.00 0.61 -10.53
CA LEU A 51 3.35 0.06 -10.44
C LEU A 51 3.33 -1.47 -10.50
N PHE A 52 2.30 -2.10 -9.94
CA PHE A 52 2.07 -3.54 -10.01
C PHE A 52 1.95 -4.02 -11.45
N GLN A 53 1.07 -3.39 -12.23
CA GLN A 53 0.92 -3.72 -13.66
C GLN A 53 2.20 -3.51 -14.44
N ALA A 54 2.91 -2.41 -14.17
CA ALA A 54 4.19 -2.14 -14.82
C ALA A 54 5.23 -3.22 -14.45
N ALA A 55 5.29 -3.65 -13.20
CA ALA A 55 6.18 -4.71 -12.74
C ALA A 55 5.83 -6.06 -13.39
N GLN A 56 4.55 -6.41 -13.44
CA GLN A 56 4.04 -7.63 -14.05
C GLN A 56 4.36 -7.69 -15.55
N VAL A 57 4.07 -6.61 -16.29
CA VAL A 57 4.31 -6.55 -17.74
C VAL A 57 5.81 -6.55 -18.07
N CYS A 58 6.65 -5.93 -17.22
CA CYS A 58 8.11 -6.01 -17.34
C CYS A 58 8.69 -7.36 -16.89
N GLY A 59 7.90 -8.20 -16.19
CA GLY A 59 8.39 -9.44 -15.60
C GLY A 59 9.51 -9.19 -14.60
N VAL A 60 9.31 -8.22 -13.68
CA VAL A 60 10.28 -7.85 -12.65
C VAL A 60 10.53 -9.05 -11.72
N THR A 61 11.80 -9.31 -11.42
CA THR A 61 12.24 -10.30 -10.44
C THR A 61 12.88 -9.60 -9.23
N GLN A 62 13.30 -10.36 -8.21
CA GLN A 62 14.04 -9.78 -7.07
C GLN A 62 15.35 -9.09 -7.49
N GLU A 63 15.96 -9.52 -8.61
CA GLU A 63 17.15 -8.89 -9.20
C GLU A 63 16.83 -7.64 -10.05
N GLY A 64 15.53 -7.35 -10.24
CA GLY A 64 15.05 -6.26 -11.08
C GLY A 64 14.64 -6.68 -12.48
N CYS A 65 14.69 -5.73 -13.42
CA CYS A 65 14.40 -5.98 -14.84
C CYS A 65 15.48 -5.38 -15.75
N THR A 66 15.67 -5.98 -16.92
CA THR A 66 16.59 -5.47 -17.94
C THR A 66 15.91 -4.43 -18.84
N MET A 67 16.70 -3.64 -19.58
CA MET A 67 16.15 -2.63 -20.50
C MET A 67 15.32 -3.25 -21.63
N GLU A 68 15.63 -4.48 -22.01
CA GLU A 68 14.85 -5.25 -22.95
C GLU A 68 13.48 -5.68 -22.37
N GLN A 69 13.41 -6.05 -21.09
CA GLN A 69 12.15 -6.35 -20.41
C GLN A 69 11.25 -5.11 -20.30
N ILE A 70 11.86 -3.94 -20.09
CA ILE A 70 11.12 -2.68 -20.12
C ILE A 70 10.54 -2.40 -21.51
N ARG A 71 11.30 -2.69 -22.58
CA ARG A 71 10.84 -2.59 -23.97
C ARG A 71 9.65 -3.52 -24.23
N ASP A 72 9.83 -4.81 -23.91
CA ASP A 72 8.81 -5.82 -24.16
C ASP A 72 7.52 -5.51 -23.38
N GLY A 73 7.67 -5.01 -22.14
CA GLY A 73 6.57 -4.50 -21.34
C GLY A 73 5.87 -3.28 -21.97
N ALA A 74 6.64 -2.36 -22.52
CA ALA A 74 6.08 -1.20 -23.20
C ALA A 74 5.38 -1.59 -24.52
N ASP A 75 5.93 -2.53 -25.28
CA ASP A 75 5.31 -3.04 -26.51
C ASP A 75 3.99 -3.76 -26.20
N ALA A 76 3.89 -4.54 -25.11
CA ALA A 76 2.65 -5.16 -24.64
C ALA A 76 1.57 -4.14 -24.25
N LEU A 77 1.98 -2.96 -23.79
CA LEU A 77 1.09 -1.85 -23.46
C LEU A 77 0.66 -1.03 -24.69
N GLY A 78 1.14 -1.38 -25.90
CA GLY A 78 0.81 -0.70 -27.14
C GLY A 78 1.72 0.49 -27.46
N PHE A 79 2.91 0.54 -26.87
CA PHE A 79 3.93 1.51 -27.27
C PHE A 79 4.84 0.93 -28.32
N GLN A 80 5.50 1.78 -29.08
CA GLN A 80 6.57 1.43 -30.00
C GLN A 80 7.89 1.89 -29.41
N CYS A 81 8.81 0.95 -29.19
CA CYS A 81 10.08 1.19 -28.54
C CYS A 81 11.26 1.05 -29.49
N ARG A 82 12.30 1.88 -29.32
CA ARG A 82 13.53 1.84 -30.10
C ARG A 82 14.73 2.02 -29.19
N PHE A 83 15.69 1.09 -29.29
CA PHE A 83 17.01 1.28 -28.69
C PHE A 83 17.88 2.21 -29.52
N ARG A 84 18.67 3.02 -28.85
CA ARG A 84 19.77 3.80 -29.41
C ARG A 84 21.02 3.55 -28.59
N GLU A 85 22.16 3.52 -29.28
CA GLU A 85 23.48 3.28 -28.68
C GLU A 85 24.45 4.44 -28.90
N ASP A 86 23.94 5.60 -29.30
CA ASP A 86 24.71 6.80 -29.60
C ASP A 86 25.28 7.50 -28.35
N GLY A 87 25.10 6.93 -27.18
CA GLY A 87 25.55 7.48 -25.90
C GLY A 87 24.95 8.84 -25.55
N ALA A 88 25.63 9.58 -24.69
CA ALA A 88 25.17 10.86 -24.20
C ALA A 88 25.10 11.97 -25.28
N GLU A 89 25.86 11.86 -26.37
CA GLU A 89 25.85 12.82 -27.50
C GLU A 89 24.57 12.71 -28.32
N GLY A 90 24.11 11.49 -28.59
CA GLY A 90 22.87 11.22 -29.34
C GLY A 90 21.61 11.73 -28.62
N LEU A 91 21.66 11.86 -27.30
CA LEU A 91 20.52 12.35 -26.49
C LEU A 91 20.16 13.82 -26.73
N LEU A 92 21.06 14.63 -27.32
CA LEU A 92 20.76 16.03 -27.69
C LEU A 92 19.76 16.13 -28.84
N SER A 93 19.78 15.14 -29.74
CA SER A 93 18.89 15.07 -30.91
C SER A 93 17.72 14.08 -30.71
N ALA A 94 17.64 13.41 -29.57
CA ALA A 94 16.63 12.41 -29.30
C ALA A 94 15.27 13.05 -28.91
N ASP A 95 14.19 12.37 -29.25
CA ASP A 95 12.85 12.73 -28.80
C ASP A 95 12.70 12.41 -27.31
N LEU A 96 12.61 13.43 -26.47
CA LEU A 96 12.45 13.32 -25.02
C LEU A 96 10.96 13.35 -24.62
N PRO A 97 10.56 12.62 -23.57
CA PRO A 97 11.38 11.90 -22.58
C PRO A 97 11.77 10.47 -22.99
N CYS A 98 12.89 9.97 -22.46
CA CYS A 98 13.38 8.61 -22.69
C CYS A 98 13.92 7.94 -21.43
N ILE A 99 14.07 6.62 -21.42
CA ILE A 99 14.68 5.86 -20.31
C ILE A 99 16.17 5.74 -20.56
N VAL A 100 16.97 6.09 -19.56
CA VAL A 100 18.43 6.03 -19.54
C VAL A 100 18.91 5.27 -18.29
N SER A 101 20.10 4.68 -18.37
CA SER A 101 20.79 4.14 -17.19
C SER A 101 21.80 5.16 -16.71
N VAL A 102 21.75 5.52 -15.42
CA VAL A 102 22.68 6.45 -14.76
C VAL A 102 23.23 5.75 -13.53
N ASP A 103 24.55 5.58 -13.44
CA ASP A 103 25.21 4.81 -12.37
C ASP A 103 24.61 3.40 -12.16
N GLY A 104 24.22 2.73 -13.26
CA GLY A 104 23.59 1.41 -13.22
C GLY A 104 22.11 1.40 -12.85
N LYS A 105 21.49 2.55 -12.55
CA LYS A 105 20.08 2.69 -12.19
C LYS A 105 19.26 3.26 -13.35
N TYR A 106 18.08 2.71 -13.58
CA TYR A 106 17.16 3.26 -14.58
C TYR A 106 16.54 4.58 -14.12
N SER A 107 16.47 5.53 -15.05
CA SER A 107 15.89 6.85 -14.82
C SER A 107 15.22 7.40 -16.08
N VAL A 108 14.28 8.32 -15.93
CA VAL A 108 13.64 8.99 -17.06
C VAL A 108 14.29 10.35 -17.30
N LEU A 109 14.93 10.52 -18.47
CA LEU A 109 15.49 11.78 -18.91
C LEU A 109 14.39 12.65 -19.51
N SER A 110 14.08 13.77 -18.85
CA SER A 110 13.03 14.68 -19.29
C SER A 110 13.52 15.80 -20.19
N LYS A 111 14.70 16.35 -19.89
CA LYS A 111 15.32 17.46 -20.64
C LYS A 111 16.82 17.38 -20.55
N ILE A 112 17.47 17.69 -21.65
CA ILE A 112 18.91 17.80 -21.71
C ILE A 112 19.31 19.05 -22.50
N ASN A 113 20.27 19.78 -21.99
CA ASN A 113 20.85 20.95 -22.62
C ASN A 113 22.39 20.85 -22.53
N SER A 114 23.09 21.76 -23.21
CA SER A 114 24.57 21.81 -23.18
C SER A 114 25.18 21.98 -21.78
N LYS A 115 24.41 22.44 -20.77
CA LYS A 115 24.89 22.69 -19.40
C LYS A 115 24.32 21.75 -18.35
N LYS A 116 23.10 21.20 -18.54
CA LYS A 116 22.35 20.47 -17.50
C LYS A 116 21.48 19.39 -18.12
N ALA A 117 21.34 18.27 -17.39
CA ALA A 117 20.35 17.21 -17.64
C ALA A 117 19.33 17.18 -16.50
N VAL A 118 18.06 17.01 -16.82
CA VAL A 118 16.95 16.86 -15.87
C VAL A 118 16.42 15.46 -15.94
N LEU A 119 16.63 14.72 -14.85
CA LEU A 119 16.28 13.32 -14.70
C LEU A 119 15.16 13.15 -13.67
N TYR A 120 14.40 12.09 -13.82
CA TYR A 120 13.51 11.56 -12.79
C TYR A 120 14.04 10.20 -12.37
N LEU A 121 14.70 10.15 -11.21
CA LEU A 121 15.16 8.92 -10.60
C LEU A 121 14.02 8.35 -9.74
N PRO A 122 13.71 7.05 -9.84
CA PRO A 122 12.61 6.44 -9.08
C PRO A 122 12.75 6.50 -7.56
N ASP A 123 13.96 6.67 -7.03
CA ASP A 123 14.26 6.79 -5.60
C ASP A 123 14.39 8.24 -5.10
N GLN A 124 14.76 9.20 -6.00
CA GLN A 124 15.11 10.58 -5.61
C GLN A 124 14.18 11.64 -6.22
N GLY A 125 13.30 11.24 -7.13
CA GLY A 125 12.45 12.18 -7.85
C GLY A 125 13.19 12.98 -8.92
N ARG A 126 12.80 14.25 -9.09
CA ARG A 126 13.40 15.12 -10.11
C ARG A 126 14.78 15.62 -9.67
N VAL A 127 15.83 15.15 -10.33
CA VAL A 127 17.20 15.55 -10.11
C VAL A 127 17.72 16.37 -11.31
N THR A 128 18.53 17.38 -11.04
CA THR A 128 19.20 18.15 -12.09
C THR A 128 20.70 17.97 -11.90
N MET A 129 21.33 17.32 -12.87
CA MET A 129 22.77 17.08 -12.89
C MET A 129 23.48 18.01 -13.86
N LYS A 130 24.78 18.32 -13.61
CA LYS A 130 25.58 19.00 -14.61
C LYS A 130 25.86 18.07 -15.78
N ARG A 131 26.02 18.64 -16.98
CA ARG A 131 26.23 17.85 -18.18
C ARG A 131 27.45 16.92 -18.08
N THR A 132 28.55 17.40 -17.55
CA THR A 132 29.79 16.63 -17.39
C THR A 132 29.62 15.43 -16.43
N GLU A 133 28.88 15.60 -15.36
CA GLU A 133 28.57 14.54 -14.40
C GLU A 133 27.63 13.49 -15.03
N PHE A 134 26.63 13.97 -15.79
CA PHE A 134 25.69 13.10 -16.50
C PHE A 134 26.40 12.25 -17.58
N ASP A 135 27.30 12.86 -18.39
CA ASP A 135 27.99 12.15 -19.46
C ASP A 135 28.95 11.06 -18.92
N GLN A 136 29.46 11.22 -17.70
CA GLN A 136 30.28 10.19 -17.03
C GLN A 136 29.43 9.05 -16.43
N ALA A 137 28.24 9.37 -15.93
CA ALA A 137 27.37 8.43 -15.25
C ALA A 137 26.38 7.72 -16.21
N CYS A 138 26.13 8.28 -17.39
CA CYS A 138 25.18 7.77 -18.36
C CYS A 138 25.70 6.57 -19.10
N GLY A 139 24.93 5.49 -19.14
CA GLY A 139 25.20 4.32 -19.96
C GLY A 139 25.14 4.63 -21.46
N SER A 140 25.73 3.75 -22.27
CA SER A 140 25.80 3.89 -23.74
C SER A 140 24.44 3.69 -24.43
N ARG A 141 23.51 2.96 -23.80
CA ARG A 141 22.21 2.57 -24.34
C ARG A 141 21.07 3.37 -23.69
N TYR A 142 20.09 3.76 -24.50
CA TYR A 142 18.84 4.36 -24.00
C TYR A 142 17.63 3.90 -24.81
N LEU A 143 16.45 3.95 -24.18
CA LEU A 143 15.18 3.49 -24.74
C LEU A 143 14.29 4.68 -25.05
N LEU A 144 13.96 4.84 -26.33
CA LEU A 144 12.93 5.78 -26.81
C LEU A 144 11.60 5.06 -26.86
N MET A 145 10.53 5.72 -26.37
CA MET A 145 9.19 5.17 -26.31
C MET A 145 8.20 6.16 -26.93
N SER A 146 7.34 5.69 -27.82
CA SER A 146 6.27 6.47 -28.43
C SER A 146 4.98 5.65 -28.55
N PRO A 147 3.78 6.28 -28.52
CA PRO A 147 2.53 5.56 -28.73
C PRO A 147 2.49 4.90 -30.12
N SER A 148 2.04 3.65 -30.20
CA SER A 148 1.80 2.96 -31.49
C SER A 148 0.50 3.45 -32.11
N GLU A 149 0.47 3.56 -33.45
CA GLU A 149 -0.72 4.01 -34.20
C GLU A 149 -1.87 3.00 -34.13
N THR A 150 -1.59 1.72 -33.93
CA THR A 150 -2.58 0.63 -34.02
C THR A 150 -2.95 -0.02 -32.69
N GLY A 151 -2.10 0.08 -31.64
CA GLY A 151 -2.27 -0.65 -30.37
C GLY A 151 -2.46 0.21 -29.13
N PHE A 152 -2.16 1.50 -29.20
CA PHE A 152 -2.20 2.36 -28.04
C PHE A 152 -3.64 2.86 -27.74
N LYS A 153 -4.10 2.62 -26.52
CA LYS A 153 -5.36 3.18 -25.99
C LYS A 153 -5.04 4.04 -24.76
N PRO A 154 -5.39 5.35 -24.76
CA PRO A 154 -5.21 6.20 -23.60
C PRO A 154 -6.18 5.75 -22.49
N GLU A 155 -5.68 5.65 -21.27
CA GLU A 155 -6.44 5.26 -20.09
C GLU A 155 -6.14 6.25 -18.96
N LYS A 156 -7.19 6.87 -18.39
CA LYS A 156 -7.05 7.82 -17.29
C LYS A 156 -7.23 7.13 -15.96
N GLU A 157 -6.50 7.58 -14.96
CA GLU A 157 -6.64 7.14 -13.59
C GLU A 157 -8.09 7.28 -13.09
N LYS A 158 -8.70 6.18 -12.67
CA LYS A 158 -10.05 6.15 -12.07
C LYS A 158 -10.08 5.15 -10.90
N PRO A 159 -10.48 5.59 -9.72
CA PRO A 159 -10.72 6.95 -9.26
C PRO A 159 -9.44 7.77 -9.06
N SER A 160 -9.54 9.10 -8.99
CA SER A 160 -8.42 9.94 -8.57
C SER A 160 -8.10 9.72 -7.08
N VAL A 161 -6.86 10.01 -6.65
CA VAL A 161 -6.44 9.90 -5.23
C VAL A 161 -7.38 10.68 -4.31
N ALA A 162 -7.82 11.88 -4.74
CA ALA A 162 -8.78 12.69 -3.98
C ALA A 162 -10.17 12.03 -3.87
N ALA A 163 -10.66 11.41 -4.94
CA ALA A 163 -11.93 10.68 -4.91
C ALA A 163 -11.84 9.42 -4.05
N PHE A 164 -10.71 8.72 -4.05
CA PHE A 164 -10.44 7.59 -3.18
C PHE A 164 -10.45 8.03 -1.69
N ALA A 165 -9.71 9.10 -1.36
CA ALA A 165 -9.68 9.68 -0.01
C ALA A 165 -11.09 10.09 0.47
N LEU A 166 -11.87 10.73 -0.40
CA LEU A 166 -13.24 11.14 -0.08
C LEU A 166 -14.16 9.93 0.18
N ARG A 167 -14.01 8.86 -0.60
CA ARG A 167 -14.76 7.61 -0.38
C ARG A 167 -14.44 6.99 0.98
N LEU A 168 -13.16 6.99 1.40
CA LEU A 168 -12.76 6.47 2.71
C LEU A 168 -13.44 7.24 3.86
N VAL A 169 -13.55 8.57 3.75
CA VAL A 169 -14.19 9.41 4.77
C VAL A 169 -15.71 9.25 4.78
N THR A 170 -16.34 9.15 3.62
CA THR A 170 -17.81 9.11 3.51
C THR A 170 -18.41 7.72 3.72
N ARG A 171 -17.63 6.65 3.49
CA ARG A 171 -18.11 5.27 3.58
C ARG A 171 -18.35 4.88 5.03
N GLY A 172 -19.62 4.98 5.46
CA GLY A 172 -20.09 4.47 6.75
C GLY A 172 -20.21 5.48 7.90
N ASN A 173 -19.90 6.78 7.71
CA ASN A 173 -19.97 7.75 8.80
C ASN A 173 -20.44 9.17 8.42
N LEU A 174 -21.34 9.25 7.46
CA LEU A 174 -21.82 10.52 6.91
C LEU A 174 -22.49 11.39 8.00
N CYS A 175 -23.25 10.76 8.91
CA CYS A 175 -23.88 11.47 10.05
C CYS A 175 -22.83 12.09 11.00
N GLY A 176 -21.75 11.38 11.30
CA GLY A 176 -20.66 11.90 12.14
C GLY A 176 -19.94 13.08 11.50
N THR A 177 -19.69 13.01 10.18
CA THR A 177 -19.08 14.11 9.43
C THR A 177 -19.96 15.35 9.43
N ILE A 178 -21.25 15.19 9.19
CA ILE A 178 -22.22 16.30 9.19
C ILE A 178 -22.30 16.92 10.59
N LEU A 179 -22.39 16.10 11.64
CA LEU A 179 -22.41 16.58 13.02
C LEU A 179 -21.16 17.38 13.37
N TYR A 180 -19.97 16.89 12.98
CA TYR A 180 -18.72 17.60 13.20
C TYR A 180 -18.68 18.95 12.48
N ILE A 181 -19.14 19.01 11.22
CA ILE A 181 -19.24 20.26 10.45
C ILE A 181 -20.18 21.25 11.11
N LEU A 182 -21.35 20.80 11.56
CA LEU A 182 -22.33 21.66 12.25
C LEU A 182 -21.80 22.20 13.58
N LEU A 183 -21.11 21.37 14.36
CA LEU A 183 -20.48 21.81 15.61
C LEU A 183 -19.35 22.82 15.36
N LEU A 184 -18.50 22.59 14.35
CA LEU A 184 -17.42 23.51 13.99
C LEU A 184 -17.99 24.88 13.53
N TRP A 185 -19.06 24.85 12.73
CA TRP A 185 -19.78 26.05 12.34
C TRP A 185 -20.41 26.76 13.56
N GLY A 186 -21.02 26.02 14.50
CA GLY A 186 -21.61 26.56 15.74
C GLY A 186 -20.57 27.25 16.63
N VAL A 187 -19.39 26.62 16.82
CA VAL A 187 -18.27 27.23 17.56
C VAL A 187 -17.82 28.53 16.87
N SER A 188 -17.73 28.55 15.54
CA SER A 188 -17.33 29.73 14.79
C SER A 188 -18.32 30.89 14.94
N MET A 189 -19.64 30.61 14.94
CA MET A 189 -20.68 31.61 15.16
C MET A 189 -20.69 32.15 16.61
N LEU A 190 -20.44 31.27 17.57
CA LEU A 190 -20.31 31.65 18.97
C LEU A 190 -19.09 32.54 19.22
N MET A 191 -17.95 32.23 18.59
CA MET A 191 -16.76 33.08 18.62
C MET A 191 -17.07 34.50 18.09
N LEU A 192 -17.82 34.59 16.98
CA LEU A 192 -18.24 35.87 16.44
C LEU A 192 -19.13 36.64 17.42
N ALA A 193 -20.09 35.98 18.07
CA ALA A 193 -20.94 36.58 19.05
C ALA A 193 -20.15 37.10 20.26
N ILE A 194 -19.14 36.35 20.72
CA ILE A 194 -18.25 36.78 21.79
C ILE A 194 -17.46 38.04 21.39
N THR A 195 -16.94 38.10 20.16
CA THR A 195 -16.22 39.29 19.70
C THR A 195 -17.12 40.51 19.56
N GLN A 196 -18.39 40.33 19.16
CA GLN A 196 -19.38 41.40 19.13
C GLN A 196 -19.71 41.90 20.54
N LEU A 197 -20.00 41.00 21.49
CA LEU A 197 -20.27 41.33 22.88
C LEU A 197 -19.07 42.03 23.55
N SER A 198 -17.85 41.64 23.24
CA SER A 198 -16.63 42.29 23.71
C SER A 198 -16.50 43.74 23.19
N SER A 199 -16.89 43.98 21.93
CA SER A 199 -16.94 45.28 21.30
C SER A 199 -17.95 46.19 22.03
N ASP A 200 -19.18 45.71 22.18
CA ASP A 200 -20.28 46.46 22.80
C ASP A 200 -19.96 46.79 24.27
N PHE A 201 -19.38 45.84 25.02
CA PHE A 201 -18.90 46.06 26.38
C PHE A 201 -17.82 47.15 26.44
N THR A 202 -16.84 47.11 25.52
CA THR A 202 -15.75 48.09 25.45
C THR A 202 -16.30 49.50 25.17
N ASP A 203 -17.20 49.66 24.22
CA ASP A 203 -17.80 50.95 23.88
C ASP A 203 -18.67 51.47 25.05
N SER A 204 -19.42 50.61 25.74
CA SER A 204 -20.15 50.94 26.92
C SER A 204 -19.24 51.44 28.07
N PHE A 205 -18.11 50.72 28.28
CA PHE A 205 -17.10 51.06 29.29
C PHE A 205 -16.49 52.46 29.03
N PHE A 206 -16.05 52.73 27.82
CA PHE A 206 -15.46 54.01 27.46
C PHE A 206 -16.46 55.15 27.51
N SER A 207 -17.74 54.90 27.19
CA SER A 207 -18.79 55.94 27.31
C SER A 207 -19.08 56.32 28.75
N VAL A 208 -19.02 55.37 29.70
CA VAL A 208 -19.17 55.63 31.14
C VAL A 208 -17.95 56.36 31.71
N ALA A 209 -16.75 56.01 31.26
CA ALA A 209 -15.50 56.64 31.72
C ALA A 209 -15.37 58.11 31.28
N VAL A 210 -16.03 58.54 30.22
CA VAL A 210 -15.99 59.91 29.71
C VAL A 210 -17.09 60.80 30.28
N ASP A 211 -18.23 60.24 30.64
CA ASP A 211 -19.39 61.02 31.06
C ASP A 211 -20.00 60.50 32.38
N GLN A 212 -19.54 61.07 33.53
CA GLN A 212 -19.99 60.71 34.88
C GLN A 212 -21.49 60.83 35.10
N ALA A 213 -22.24 61.64 34.33
CA ALA A 213 -23.66 61.79 34.43
C ALA A 213 -24.46 60.53 33.94
N VAL A 214 -23.84 59.65 33.21
CA VAL A 214 -24.44 58.44 32.60
C VAL A 214 -24.12 57.15 33.40
N GLU A 215 -23.30 57.28 34.46
CA GLU A 215 -22.78 56.16 35.24
C GLU A 215 -23.85 55.22 35.81
N ASN A 216 -24.93 55.79 36.43
CA ASN A 216 -25.98 55.01 37.10
C ASN A 216 -26.94 54.30 36.12
N LEU A 217 -27.14 54.81 34.91
CA LEU A 217 -28.03 54.23 33.89
C LEU A 217 -27.38 53.12 33.14
N LYS A 218 -26.06 53.26 32.80
CA LYS A 218 -25.30 52.27 32.01
C LYS A 218 -24.64 51.19 32.87
N ALA A 219 -24.47 51.36 34.17
CA ALA A 219 -23.89 50.37 35.05
C ALA A 219 -24.67 49.02 35.03
N GLY A 220 -26.01 49.07 34.97
CA GLY A 220 -26.84 47.89 34.84
C GLY A 220 -26.68 47.15 33.50
N GLU A 221 -26.58 47.91 32.40
CA GLU A 221 -26.33 47.34 31.06
C GLU A 221 -24.95 46.68 30.98
N MET A 222 -23.93 47.32 31.56
CA MET A 222 -22.55 46.81 31.58
C MET A 222 -22.45 45.50 32.38
N HIS A 223 -23.14 45.39 33.52
CA HIS A 223 -23.19 44.12 34.29
C HIS A 223 -23.87 43.01 33.49
N SER A 224 -24.97 43.31 32.77
CA SER A 224 -25.65 42.33 31.94
C SER A 224 -24.79 41.88 30.76
N GLN A 225 -24.06 42.76 30.08
CA GLN A 225 -23.13 42.46 29.00
C GLN A 225 -21.96 41.59 29.50
N LEU A 226 -21.40 41.91 30.67
CA LEU A 226 -20.32 41.10 31.28
C LEU A 226 -20.84 39.70 31.64
N ALA A 227 -22.05 39.58 32.21
CA ALA A 227 -22.66 38.29 32.51
C ALA A 227 -22.88 37.45 31.23
N MET A 228 -23.41 38.08 30.17
CA MET A 228 -23.56 37.42 28.85
C MET A 228 -22.22 36.98 28.25
N LEU A 229 -21.18 37.79 28.41
CA LEU A 229 -19.84 37.46 27.92
C LEU A 229 -19.26 36.26 28.67
N ILE A 230 -19.35 36.23 29.98
CA ILE A 230 -18.91 35.11 30.83
C ILE A 230 -19.68 33.83 30.49
N THR A 231 -21.01 33.93 30.36
CA THR A 231 -21.85 32.76 30.02
C THR A 231 -21.54 32.22 28.63
N SER A 232 -21.31 33.09 27.63
CA SER A 232 -20.95 32.68 26.29
C SER A 232 -19.56 32.02 26.23
N LEU A 233 -18.59 32.48 27.02
CA LEU A 233 -17.27 31.84 27.16
C LEU A 233 -17.39 30.45 27.81
N ILE A 234 -18.23 30.27 28.81
CA ILE A 234 -18.48 28.95 29.42
C ILE A 234 -19.12 28.00 28.41
N ILE A 235 -20.15 28.48 27.69
CA ILE A 235 -20.79 27.67 26.62
C ILE A 235 -19.79 27.29 25.53
N MET A 236 -18.91 28.20 25.11
CA MET A 236 -17.86 27.93 24.14
C MET A 236 -16.91 26.84 24.62
N LEU A 237 -16.45 26.90 25.87
CA LEU A 237 -15.59 25.88 26.46
C LEU A 237 -16.25 24.50 26.45
N ILE A 238 -17.53 24.43 26.86
CA ILE A 238 -18.30 23.17 26.85
C ILE A 238 -18.42 22.63 25.41
N LEU A 239 -18.74 23.53 24.47
CA LEU A 239 -18.90 23.14 23.05
C LEU A 239 -17.60 22.67 22.42
N GLU A 240 -16.46 23.29 22.76
CA GLU A 240 -15.13 22.84 22.30
C GLU A 240 -14.77 21.45 22.85
N VAL A 241 -15.00 21.21 24.15
CA VAL A 241 -14.80 19.88 24.76
C VAL A 241 -15.69 18.84 24.09
N PHE A 242 -16.95 19.18 23.82
CA PHE A 242 -17.88 18.30 23.12
C PHE A 242 -17.46 18.04 21.68
N LEU A 243 -16.94 19.05 20.95
CA LEU A 243 -16.41 18.94 19.63
C LEU A 243 -15.22 17.96 19.59
N VAL A 244 -14.28 18.06 20.54
CA VAL A 244 -13.15 17.14 20.66
C VAL A 244 -13.62 15.71 20.92
N PHE A 245 -14.62 15.52 21.77
CA PHE A 245 -15.19 14.20 22.05
C PHE A 245 -15.85 13.57 20.81
N VAL A 246 -16.69 14.33 20.11
CA VAL A 246 -17.33 13.88 18.85
C VAL A 246 -16.27 13.55 17.80
N PHE A 247 -15.27 14.40 17.66
CA PHE A 247 -14.16 14.20 16.74
C PHE A 247 -13.39 12.91 17.04
N SER A 248 -13.03 12.67 18.31
CA SER A 248 -12.30 11.46 18.71
C SER A 248 -13.06 10.18 18.31
N ARG A 249 -14.36 10.13 18.64
CA ARG A 249 -15.22 8.99 18.27
C ARG A 249 -15.36 8.79 16.76
N PHE A 250 -15.46 9.87 16.03
CA PHE A 250 -15.56 9.88 14.57
C PHE A 250 -14.25 9.40 13.92
N SER A 251 -13.12 9.94 14.36
CA SER A 251 -11.80 9.59 13.85
C SER A 251 -11.45 8.11 14.08
N GLU A 252 -11.77 7.59 15.28
CA GLU A 252 -11.55 6.19 15.62
C GLU A 252 -12.32 5.24 14.68
N LYS A 253 -13.59 5.53 14.41
CA LYS A 253 -14.40 4.71 13.48
C LYS A 253 -13.84 4.69 12.05
N ILE A 254 -13.39 5.85 11.55
CA ILE A 254 -12.73 5.92 10.22
C ILE A 254 -11.44 5.13 10.24
N SER A 255 -10.63 5.26 11.28
CA SER A 255 -9.36 4.55 11.40
C SER A 255 -9.55 3.05 11.37
N ILE A 256 -10.49 2.52 12.16
CA ILE A 256 -10.82 1.08 12.18
C ILE A 256 -11.32 0.63 10.79
N GLY A 257 -12.20 1.42 10.15
CA GLY A 257 -12.71 1.11 8.82
C GLY A 257 -11.63 1.06 7.74
N CYS A 258 -10.72 2.05 7.75
CA CYS A 258 -9.59 2.10 6.82
C CYS A 258 -8.61 0.94 7.02
N ARG A 259 -8.26 0.63 8.28
CA ARG A 259 -7.38 -0.51 8.62
C ARG A 259 -7.98 -1.83 8.17
N ARG A 260 -9.27 -2.05 8.49
CA ARG A 260 -9.97 -3.27 8.07
C ARG A 260 -10.00 -3.42 6.55
N SER A 261 -10.34 -2.35 5.83
CA SER A 261 -10.38 -2.37 4.35
C SER A 261 -9.00 -2.63 3.76
N PHE A 262 -7.97 -1.96 4.28
CA PHE A 262 -6.59 -2.15 3.82
C PHE A 262 -6.07 -3.57 4.08
N LEU A 263 -6.25 -4.08 5.32
CA LEU A 263 -5.81 -5.43 5.68
C LEU A 263 -6.51 -6.49 4.83
N TRP A 264 -7.82 -6.33 4.61
CA TRP A 264 -8.58 -7.21 3.73
C TRP A 264 -8.04 -7.19 2.31
N SER A 265 -7.77 -6.00 1.76
CA SER A 265 -7.18 -5.86 0.43
C SER A 265 -5.76 -6.46 0.38
N ALA A 266 -4.93 -6.21 1.39
CA ALA A 266 -3.59 -6.76 1.46
C ALA A 266 -3.62 -8.30 1.44
N ILE A 267 -4.46 -8.95 2.25
CA ILE A 267 -4.58 -10.42 2.31
C ILE A 267 -5.05 -11.02 0.97
N ASN A 268 -5.87 -10.29 0.19
CA ASN A 268 -6.38 -10.75 -1.10
C ASN A 268 -5.48 -10.42 -2.30
N LEU A 269 -4.30 -9.87 -2.09
CA LEU A 269 -3.31 -9.70 -3.16
C LEU A 269 -2.83 -11.05 -3.70
N PRO A 270 -2.47 -11.13 -4.99
CA PRO A 270 -1.87 -12.34 -5.55
C PRO A 270 -0.52 -12.65 -4.90
N LEU A 271 -0.18 -13.94 -4.85
CA LEU A 271 1.03 -14.41 -4.15
C LEU A 271 2.32 -13.86 -4.78
N ASP A 272 2.32 -13.60 -6.09
CA ASP A 272 3.46 -13.02 -6.82
C ASP A 272 3.89 -11.67 -6.21
N GLU A 273 2.92 -10.87 -5.76
CA GLU A 273 3.17 -9.56 -5.16
C GLU A 273 3.83 -9.65 -3.77
N TYR A 274 3.49 -10.70 -3.01
CA TYR A 274 4.17 -10.96 -1.74
C TYR A 274 5.62 -11.41 -1.93
N GLN A 275 5.92 -12.15 -3.02
CA GLN A 275 7.28 -12.59 -3.30
C GLN A 275 8.19 -11.45 -3.82
N LEU A 276 7.61 -10.47 -4.51
CA LEU A 276 8.33 -9.31 -5.02
C LEU A 276 8.65 -8.27 -3.94
N ARG A 277 7.92 -8.27 -2.83
CA ARG A 277 8.02 -7.25 -1.78
C ARG A 277 8.53 -7.82 -0.47
N SER A 278 9.30 -7.03 0.26
CA SER A 278 9.78 -7.42 1.59
C SER A 278 8.66 -7.42 2.63
N ASP A 279 8.76 -8.28 3.64
CA ASP A 279 7.82 -8.31 4.77
C ASP A 279 7.68 -6.94 5.46
N GLY A 280 8.77 -6.19 5.54
CA GLY A 280 8.80 -4.83 6.10
C GLY A 280 7.95 -3.82 5.33
N TYR A 281 7.69 -4.06 4.05
CA TYR A 281 6.81 -3.21 3.24
C TYR A 281 5.36 -3.22 3.74
N PHE A 282 4.79 -4.39 3.97
CA PHE A 282 3.40 -4.52 4.43
C PHE A 282 3.22 -4.02 5.87
N MET A 283 4.18 -4.29 6.76
CA MET A 283 4.17 -3.76 8.13
C MET A 283 4.26 -2.23 8.14
N GLY A 284 5.19 -1.65 7.37
CA GLY A 284 5.32 -0.20 7.25
C GLY A 284 4.08 0.45 6.62
N SER A 285 3.37 -0.26 5.74
CA SER A 285 2.13 0.21 5.14
C SER A 285 0.96 0.25 6.13
N GLU A 286 0.89 -0.65 7.12
CA GLU A 286 -0.14 -0.61 8.17
C GLU A 286 -0.03 0.65 9.03
N ASP A 287 1.17 1.00 9.49
CA ASP A 287 1.41 2.24 10.24
C ASP A 287 1.04 3.49 9.43
N GLN A 288 1.29 3.45 8.12
CA GLN A 288 0.88 4.52 7.22
C GLN A 288 -0.64 4.66 7.13
N VAL A 289 -1.39 3.54 7.10
CA VAL A 289 -2.86 3.57 7.09
C VAL A 289 -3.43 4.22 8.34
N ILE A 290 -2.84 3.99 9.51
CA ILE A 290 -3.23 4.66 10.76
C ILE A 290 -3.03 6.18 10.64
N SER A 291 -1.85 6.59 10.18
CA SER A 291 -1.52 8.00 10.00
C SER A 291 -2.43 8.68 8.98
N VAL A 292 -2.67 8.03 7.83
CA VAL A 292 -3.56 8.51 6.77
C VAL A 292 -5.00 8.62 7.26
N SER A 293 -5.52 7.64 7.98
CA SER A 293 -6.91 7.63 8.43
C SER A 293 -7.19 8.71 9.47
N TYR A 294 -6.30 8.89 10.44
CA TYR A 294 -6.38 9.98 11.42
C TYR A 294 -6.37 11.35 10.74
N PHE A 295 -5.50 11.49 9.77
CA PHE A 295 -5.33 12.68 9.00
C PHE A 295 -6.55 13.01 8.13
N LEU A 296 -7.07 12.03 7.39
CA LEU A 296 -8.25 12.20 6.54
C LEU A 296 -9.47 12.61 7.36
N SER A 297 -9.65 12.07 8.57
CA SER A 297 -10.79 12.39 9.41
C SER A 297 -10.79 13.85 9.88
N LYS A 298 -9.62 14.43 10.16
CA LYS A 298 -9.47 15.79 10.68
C LYS A 298 -9.33 16.83 9.57
N GLN A 299 -8.37 16.61 8.71
CA GLN A 299 -7.84 17.70 7.91
C GLN A 299 -8.61 17.96 6.62
N ILE A 300 -9.26 16.96 6.03
CA ILE A 300 -10.08 17.20 4.82
C ILE A 300 -11.24 18.17 5.15
N VAL A 301 -11.92 17.96 6.27
CA VAL A 301 -13.02 18.84 6.69
C VAL A 301 -12.49 20.24 7.01
N GLU A 302 -11.37 20.32 7.72
CA GLU A 302 -10.78 21.59 8.13
C GLU A 302 -10.23 22.40 6.96
N VAL A 303 -9.59 21.76 5.98
CA VAL A 303 -9.02 22.42 4.79
C VAL A 303 -10.11 23.02 3.91
N ILE A 304 -11.29 22.45 3.87
CA ILE A 304 -12.41 22.97 3.05
C ILE A 304 -13.21 24.02 3.82
N LEU A 305 -13.57 23.73 5.07
CA LEU A 305 -14.51 24.55 5.83
C LEU A 305 -13.89 25.81 6.42
N ARG A 306 -12.66 25.71 6.97
CA ARG A 306 -12.00 26.87 7.61
C ARG A 306 -11.70 28.03 6.67
N PRO A 307 -11.20 27.85 5.42
CA PRO A 307 -11.03 28.96 4.49
C PRO A 307 -12.36 29.62 4.10
N LEU A 308 -13.43 28.81 3.98
CA LEU A 308 -14.77 29.33 3.67
C LEU A 308 -15.27 30.24 4.77
N LEU A 309 -15.13 29.81 6.04
CA LEU A 309 -15.48 30.60 7.21
C LEU A 309 -14.59 31.86 7.34
N ALA A 310 -13.28 31.72 7.11
CA ALA A 310 -12.36 32.86 7.12
C ALA A 310 -12.73 33.91 6.07
N ALA A 311 -13.15 33.51 4.88
CA ALA A 311 -13.63 34.43 3.85
C ALA A 311 -14.88 35.19 4.30
N GLY A 312 -15.82 34.52 4.97
CA GLY A 312 -17.00 35.18 5.58
C GLY A 312 -16.61 36.21 6.63
N PHE A 313 -15.69 35.90 7.51
CA PHE A 313 -15.17 36.81 8.54
C PHE A 313 -14.41 38.00 7.97
N LEU A 314 -13.65 37.81 6.86
CA LEU A 314 -12.99 38.91 6.14
C LEU A 314 -14.01 39.89 5.55
N VAL A 315 -15.14 39.40 5.03
CA VAL A 315 -16.23 40.29 4.57
C VAL A 315 -16.83 41.13 5.73
N LEU A 316 -17.00 40.52 6.89
CA LEU A 316 -17.48 41.26 8.10
C LEU A 316 -16.46 42.32 8.52
N MET A 317 -15.17 41.97 8.53
CA MET A 317 -14.08 42.91 8.84
C MET A 317 -14.01 44.06 7.83
N ALA A 318 -14.21 43.80 6.53
CA ALA A 318 -14.22 44.84 5.48
C ALA A 318 -15.35 45.85 5.65
N ARG A 319 -16.51 45.46 6.26
CA ARG A 319 -17.61 46.39 6.55
C ARG A 319 -17.25 47.42 7.63
N VAL A 320 -16.33 47.07 8.54
CA VAL A 320 -15.92 47.98 9.61
C VAL A 320 -14.71 48.82 9.17
N SER A 321 -13.67 48.18 8.58
CA SER A 321 -12.48 48.89 8.12
C SER A 321 -11.83 48.17 6.92
N ILE A 322 -11.84 48.82 5.75
CA ILE A 322 -11.21 48.32 4.53
C ILE A 322 -9.71 48.27 4.69
N SER A 323 -9.09 49.27 5.36
CA SER A 323 -7.63 49.32 5.55
C SER A 323 -7.10 48.13 6.35
N CYS A 324 -7.79 47.73 7.43
CA CYS A 324 -7.44 46.56 8.22
C CYS A 324 -7.65 45.25 7.41
N CYS A 325 -8.73 45.14 6.65
CA CYS A 325 -8.99 44.00 5.79
C CYS A 325 -7.91 43.79 4.73
N LEU A 326 -7.40 44.86 4.10
CA LEU A 326 -6.34 44.79 3.08
C LEU A 326 -5.02 44.25 3.67
N VAL A 327 -4.67 44.60 4.90
CA VAL A 327 -3.48 44.06 5.58
C VAL A 327 -3.60 42.54 5.70
N VAL A 328 -4.72 42.05 6.24
CA VAL A 328 -4.96 40.62 6.42
C VAL A 328 -4.99 39.88 5.09
N LEU A 329 -5.61 40.47 4.06
CA LEU A 329 -5.64 39.88 2.72
C LEU A 329 -4.22 39.74 2.13
N CYS A 330 -3.36 40.75 2.32
CA CYS A 330 -1.96 40.70 1.89
C CYS A 330 -1.22 39.55 2.59
N SER A 331 -1.39 39.40 3.86
CA SER A 331 -0.77 38.32 4.65
C SER A 331 -1.26 36.93 4.21
N VAL A 332 -2.55 36.79 3.94
CA VAL A 332 -3.12 35.54 3.36
C VAL A 332 -2.44 35.17 2.03
N VAL A 333 -2.25 36.16 1.15
CA VAL A 333 -1.55 35.92 -0.14
C VAL A 333 -0.10 35.49 0.09
N ILE A 334 0.61 36.13 1.01
CA ILE A 334 1.99 35.77 1.37
C ILE A 334 2.05 34.34 1.92
N MET A 335 1.13 33.98 2.83
CA MET A 335 1.05 32.61 3.39
C MET A 335 0.72 31.58 2.31
N ALA A 336 -0.21 31.87 1.38
CA ALA A 336 -0.53 30.99 0.28
C ALA A 336 0.66 30.77 -0.65
N ALA A 337 1.39 31.83 -0.98
CA ALA A 337 2.61 31.75 -1.79
C ALA A 337 3.70 30.89 -1.09
N ALA A 338 3.89 31.09 0.21
CA ALA A 338 4.83 30.31 1.01
C ALA A 338 4.43 28.82 1.05
N CYS A 339 3.13 28.51 1.18
CA CYS A 339 2.61 27.15 1.12
C CYS A 339 2.87 26.48 -0.23
N ILE A 340 2.67 27.19 -1.35
CA ILE A 340 2.96 26.66 -2.69
C ILE A 340 4.45 26.39 -2.87
N ILE A 341 5.32 27.24 -2.34
CA ILE A 341 6.78 27.06 -2.40
C ILE A 341 7.19 25.85 -1.54
N SER A 342 6.68 25.77 -0.31
CA SER A 342 6.93 24.66 0.63
C SER A 342 6.48 23.33 0.04
N SER A 343 5.31 23.28 -0.60
CA SER A 343 4.77 22.06 -1.19
C SER A 343 5.69 21.43 -2.23
N GLY A 344 6.30 22.25 -3.09
CA GLY A 344 7.26 21.79 -4.10
C GLY A 344 8.54 21.22 -3.49
N TYR A 345 8.93 21.76 -2.32
CA TYR A 345 10.10 21.28 -1.57
C TYR A 345 9.79 19.98 -0.81
N GLU A 346 8.64 19.93 -0.15
CA GLU A 346 8.18 18.75 0.60
C GLU A 346 7.94 17.54 -0.30
N ASP A 347 7.33 17.73 -1.47
CA ASP A 347 7.14 16.64 -2.45
C ASP A 347 8.47 16.06 -2.93
N ARG A 348 9.53 16.88 -3.02
CA ARG A 348 10.84 16.42 -3.46
C ARG A 348 11.64 15.72 -2.37
N TYR A 349 11.77 16.35 -1.19
CA TYR A 349 12.65 15.85 -0.13
C TYR A 349 11.95 14.85 0.79
N GLY A 350 10.65 14.96 0.98
CA GLY A 350 9.87 14.03 1.80
C GLY A 350 10.00 12.60 1.30
N ARG A 351 9.98 12.38 -0.02
CA ARG A 351 10.13 11.05 -0.63
C ARG A 351 11.52 10.45 -0.39
N ILE A 352 12.57 11.28 -0.50
CA ILE A 352 13.96 10.84 -0.25
C ILE A 352 14.13 10.44 1.22
N VAL A 353 13.56 11.23 2.13
CA VAL A 353 13.57 10.93 3.57
C VAL A 353 12.84 9.61 3.85
N PHE A 354 11.67 9.45 3.28
CA PHE A 354 10.85 8.26 3.46
C PHE A 354 11.54 6.98 2.94
N ALA A 355 12.11 7.04 1.73
CA ALA A 355 12.88 5.94 1.16
C ALA A 355 14.09 5.58 2.03
N GLY A 356 14.80 6.58 2.55
CA GLY A 356 15.93 6.39 3.47
C GLY A 356 15.52 5.72 4.78
N GLN A 357 14.42 6.15 5.38
CA GLN A 357 13.89 5.57 6.62
C GLN A 357 13.41 4.12 6.41
N ASN A 358 12.74 3.82 5.31
CA ASN A 358 12.32 2.45 4.99
C ASN A 358 13.52 1.51 4.81
N LYS A 359 14.57 1.97 4.11
CA LYS A 359 15.81 1.20 3.93
C LYS A 359 16.50 0.92 5.28
N GLU A 360 16.56 1.91 6.16
CA GLU A 360 17.12 1.79 7.51
C GLU A 360 16.33 0.80 8.37
N SER A 361 14.99 0.93 8.39
CA SER A 361 14.10 0.05 9.15
C SER A 361 14.12 -1.38 8.61
N GLY A 362 14.15 -1.56 7.29
CA GLY A 362 14.28 -2.87 6.65
C GLY A 362 15.58 -3.57 7.05
N PHE A 363 16.72 -2.87 6.95
CA PHE A 363 18.02 -3.41 7.35
C PHE A 363 18.06 -3.81 8.84
N LEU A 364 17.46 -2.99 9.72
CA LEU A 364 17.38 -3.29 11.14
C LEU A 364 16.53 -4.55 11.39
N LEU A 365 15.37 -4.67 10.75
CA LEU A 365 14.49 -5.82 10.88
C LEU A 365 15.16 -7.12 10.42
N GLU A 366 15.83 -7.09 9.26
CA GLU A 366 16.61 -8.23 8.75
C GLU A 366 17.73 -8.64 9.72
N GLY A 367 18.44 -7.65 10.25
CA GLY A 367 19.49 -7.92 11.25
C GLY A 367 18.94 -8.53 12.54
N LEU A 368 17.78 -8.08 13.03
CA LEU A 368 17.13 -8.65 14.20
C LEU A 368 16.65 -10.09 13.94
N LYS A 369 16.11 -10.39 12.76
CA LYS A 369 15.78 -11.76 12.33
C LYS A 369 17.03 -12.64 12.27
N ALA A 370 18.15 -12.11 11.80
CA ALA A 370 19.43 -12.81 11.67
C ALA A 370 20.32 -12.73 12.94
N ILE A 371 19.83 -12.25 14.08
CA ILE A 371 20.65 -11.96 15.28
C ILE A 371 21.47 -13.15 15.76
N ARG A 372 20.94 -14.37 15.64
CA ARG A 372 21.66 -15.59 15.99
C ARG A 372 22.90 -15.80 15.10
N SER A 373 22.76 -15.59 13.80
CA SER A 373 23.86 -15.70 12.83
C SER A 373 24.91 -14.62 13.06
N ILE A 374 24.48 -13.39 13.30
CA ILE A 374 25.37 -12.25 13.60
C ILE A 374 26.20 -12.55 14.86
N ARG A 375 25.57 -13.05 15.94
CA ARG A 375 26.27 -13.41 17.17
C ARG A 375 27.20 -14.61 16.99
N ASN A 376 26.75 -15.65 16.27
CA ASN A 376 27.59 -16.83 16.04
C ASN A 376 28.82 -16.52 15.18
N SER A 377 28.74 -15.53 14.28
CA SER A 377 29.88 -15.09 13.45
C SER A 377 30.74 -14.00 14.11
N GLY A 378 30.35 -13.48 15.29
CA GLY A 378 31.04 -12.35 15.93
C GLY A 378 31.02 -11.05 15.11
N SER A 379 29.97 -10.88 14.27
CA SER A 379 29.88 -9.77 13.31
C SER A 379 29.07 -8.58 13.81
N GLU A 380 28.78 -8.48 15.13
CA GLU A 380 27.94 -7.44 15.72
C GLU A 380 28.47 -6.04 15.42
N PHE A 381 29.76 -5.86 15.53
CA PHE A 381 30.39 -4.56 15.25
C PHE A 381 30.28 -4.16 13.77
N MET A 382 30.41 -5.12 12.86
CA MET A 382 30.29 -4.85 11.42
C MET A 382 28.86 -4.49 11.05
N PHE A 383 27.87 -5.22 11.57
CA PHE A 383 26.46 -4.94 11.41
C PHE A 383 26.11 -3.55 11.97
N PHE A 384 26.54 -3.25 13.19
CA PHE A 384 26.30 -1.96 13.82
C PHE A 384 26.94 -0.80 13.04
N ARG A 385 28.15 -0.98 12.51
CA ARG A 385 28.83 0.02 11.68
C ARG A 385 28.04 0.33 10.41
N GLU A 386 27.51 -0.70 9.75
CA GLU A 386 26.70 -0.52 8.55
C GLU A 386 25.36 0.14 8.86
N TYR A 387 24.70 -0.23 9.94
CA TYR A 387 23.51 0.45 10.43
C TYR A 387 23.78 1.94 10.68
N VAL A 388 24.85 2.28 11.39
CA VAL A 388 25.23 3.67 11.65
C VAL A 388 25.53 4.43 10.36
N ARG A 389 26.09 3.79 9.33
CA ARG A 389 26.29 4.39 8.01
C ARG A 389 24.96 4.78 7.37
N LEU A 390 24.01 3.84 7.30
CA LEU A 390 22.66 4.07 6.76
C LEU A 390 21.90 5.15 7.54
N ASN A 391 21.93 5.05 8.87
CA ASN A 391 21.31 6.06 9.75
C ASN A 391 21.89 7.46 9.52
N ARG A 392 23.21 7.59 9.35
CA ARG A 392 23.87 8.88 9.08
C ARG A 392 23.45 9.48 7.74
N GLU A 393 23.26 8.66 6.71
CA GLU A 393 22.79 9.11 5.39
C GLU A 393 21.32 9.58 5.48
N SER A 394 20.47 8.79 6.11
CA SER A 394 19.08 9.12 6.39
C SER A 394 18.95 10.40 7.23
N ALA A 395 19.70 10.49 8.33
CA ALA A 395 19.69 11.64 9.24
C ALA A 395 20.13 12.95 8.57
N LYS A 396 21.10 12.92 7.65
CA LYS A 396 21.52 14.12 6.91
C LYS A 396 20.40 14.68 6.04
N THR A 397 19.67 13.79 5.38
CA THR A 397 18.55 14.17 4.50
C THR A 397 17.36 14.65 5.32
N LEU A 398 17.05 13.94 6.40
CA LEU A 398 15.99 14.29 7.36
C LEU A 398 16.25 15.66 7.99
N ARG A 399 17.49 15.94 8.38
CA ARG A 399 17.87 17.24 8.97
C ARG A 399 17.60 18.39 7.99
N LYS A 400 18.05 18.29 6.74
CA LYS A 400 17.81 19.32 5.71
C LYS A 400 16.32 19.51 5.45
N TYR A 401 15.56 18.41 5.39
CA TYR A 401 14.12 18.44 5.25
C TYR A 401 13.46 19.18 6.41
N ASN A 402 13.79 18.81 7.64
CA ASN A 402 13.21 19.40 8.85
C ASN A 402 13.59 20.88 9.03
N GLU A 403 14.81 21.28 8.68
CA GLU A 403 15.23 22.70 8.74
C GLU A 403 14.35 23.57 7.84
N VAL A 404 14.10 23.15 6.61
CA VAL A 404 13.24 23.90 5.69
C VAL A 404 11.78 23.81 6.09
N LYS A 405 11.28 22.61 6.43
CA LYS A 405 9.91 22.43 6.91
C LYS A 405 9.60 23.31 8.09
N LYS A 406 10.53 23.42 9.06
CA LYS A 406 10.37 24.25 10.25
C LYS A 406 10.27 25.76 9.92
N ILE A 407 11.10 26.26 8.98
CA ILE A 407 11.02 27.65 8.55
C ILE A 407 9.61 27.98 8.01
N PHE A 408 9.06 27.12 7.14
CA PHE A 408 7.73 27.33 6.57
C PHE A 408 6.60 27.05 7.57
N ALA A 409 6.80 26.19 8.56
CA ALA A 409 5.84 25.95 9.64
C ALA A 409 5.76 27.12 10.63
N ASP A 410 6.88 27.78 10.93
CA ASP A 410 6.94 28.91 11.88
C ASP A 410 6.60 30.25 11.21
N LEU A 411 6.67 30.36 9.88
CA LEU A 411 6.38 31.58 9.13
C LEU A 411 4.97 32.13 9.40
N PRO A 412 3.89 31.32 9.42
CA PRO A 412 2.55 31.82 9.74
C PRO A 412 2.45 32.48 11.11
N MET A 413 3.16 31.96 12.11
CA MET A 413 3.18 32.54 13.45
C MET A 413 3.91 33.89 13.48
N SER A 414 4.99 34.03 12.72
CA SER A 414 5.73 35.29 12.60
C SER A 414 4.91 36.38 11.92
N ILE A 415 4.19 36.02 10.85
CA ILE A 415 3.28 36.92 10.14
C ILE A 415 2.11 37.32 11.07
N ASP A 416 1.53 36.37 11.80
CA ASP A 416 0.45 36.62 12.75
C ASP A 416 0.84 37.67 13.82
N ASN A 417 2.03 37.55 14.38
CA ASN A 417 2.53 38.51 15.36
C ASN A 417 2.74 39.91 14.76
N PHE A 418 3.28 39.96 13.53
CA PHE A 418 3.45 41.23 12.81
C PHE A 418 2.12 41.89 12.50
N ASP A 419 1.14 41.14 11.99
CA ASP A 419 -0.18 41.62 11.66
C ASP A 419 -0.94 42.14 12.87
N LYS A 420 -0.86 41.48 14.03
CA LYS A 420 -1.46 41.95 15.29
C LYS A 420 -0.99 43.34 15.66
N LEU A 421 0.34 43.57 15.60
CA LEU A 421 0.92 44.88 15.86
C LEU A 421 0.45 45.92 14.85
N LEU A 422 0.49 45.58 13.56
CA LEU A 422 0.12 46.49 12.48
C LEU A 422 -1.38 46.85 12.53
N LEU A 423 -2.26 45.90 12.84
CA LEU A 423 -3.68 46.12 12.98
C LEU A 423 -4.00 47.03 14.16
N ILE A 424 -3.32 46.85 15.31
CA ILE A 424 -3.45 47.72 16.46
C ILE A 424 -3.04 49.15 16.13
N LEU A 425 -1.88 49.35 15.46
CA LEU A 425 -1.40 50.66 15.02
C LEU A 425 -2.36 51.36 14.07
N ILE A 426 -2.83 50.67 13.04
CA ILE A 426 -3.79 51.20 12.07
C ILE A 426 -5.13 51.48 12.76
N GLY A 427 -5.56 50.59 13.63
CA GLY A 427 -6.82 50.76 14.39
C GLY A 427 -6.80 51.97 15.31
N ILE A 428 -5.73 52.16 16.10
CA ILE A 428 -5.51 53.35 16.93
C ILE A 428 -5.51 54.62 16.07
N PHE A 429 -4.82 54.60 14.92
CA PHE A 429 -4.85 55.76 14.02
C PHE A 429 -6.25 56.08 13.47
N ASN A 430 -7.04 55.06 13.13
CA ASN A 430 -8.44 55.25 12.70
C ASN A 430 -9.34 55.77 13.84
N VAL A 431 -9.12 55.35 15.09
CA VAL A 431 -9.82 55.86 16.25
C VAL A 431 -9.49 57.33 16.47
N PHE A 432 -8.22 57.74 16.39
CA PHE A 432 -7.84 59.16 16.50
C PHE A 432 -8.42 60.06 15.40
N ARG A 433 -8.64 59.47 14.20
CA ARG A 433 -9.36 60.17 13.09
C ARG A 433 -10.86 60.26 13.28
N GLY A 434 -11.42 59.61 14.30
CA GLY A 434 -12.85 59.53 14.54
C GLY A 434 -13.61 58.64 13.57
N SER A 435 -12.91 57.82 12.78
CA SER A 435 -13.55 56.93 11.81
C SER A 435 -13.92 55.56 12.39
N MET A 436 -13.54 55.28 13.65
CA MET A 436 -13.79 54.02 14.32
C MET A 436 -13.83 54.20 15.84
N THR A 437 -14.67 53.39 16.56
CA THR A 437 -14.72 53.36 18.02
C THR A 437 -13.68 52.39 18.60
N PHE A 438 -13.38 52.48 19.92
CA PHE A 438 -12.52 51.53 20.61
C PHE A 438 -13.11 50.09 20.59
N GLY A 439 -14.43 49.94 20.74
CA GLY A 439 -15.10 48.67 20.64
C GLY A 439 -14.95 48.04 19.24
N GLN A 440 -15.07 48.85 18.19
CA GLN A 440 -14.83 48.38 16.82
C GLN A 440 -13.39 47.94 16.63
N LEU A 441 -12.40 48.54 17.29
CA LEU A 441 -11.00 48.06 17.26
C LEU A 441 -10.87 46.68 17.92
N VAL A 442 -11.52 46.48 19.09
CA VAL A 442 -11.58 45.17 19.76
C VAL A 442 -12.26 44.12 18.88
N TYR A 443 -13.36 44.50 18.21
CA TYR A 443 -14.05 43.64 17.27
C TYR A 443 -13.16 43.18 16.08
N ILE A 444 -12.47 44.12 15.42
CA ILE A 444 -11.54 43.83 14.34
C ILE A 444 -10.43 42.90 14.83
N HIS A 445 -9.86 43.15 16.01
CA HIS A 445 -8.82 42.32 16.59
C HIS A 445 -9.33 40.89 16.89
N GLY A 446 -10.53 40.76 17.42
CA GLY A 446 -11.18 39.48 17.68
C GLY A 446 -11.45 38.69 16.43
N ILE A 447 -12.03 39.34 15.39
CA ILE A 447 -12.21 38.69 14.08
C ILE A 447 -10.86 38.27 13.48
N TYR A 448 -9.84 39.12 13.58
CA TYR A 448 -8.50 38.81 13.09
C TYR A 448 -7.95 37.55 13.78
N CYS A 449 -8.09 37.40 15.10
CA CYS A 449 -7.62 36.22 15.81
C CYS A 449 -8.30 34.92 15.29
N ILE A 450 -9.60 34.98 14.98
CA ILE A 450 -10.33 33.86 14.42
C ILE A 450 -9.82 33.53 13.00
N VAL A 451 -9.73 34.54 12.13
CA VAL A 451 -9.27 34.40 10.75
C VAL A 451 -7.84 33.86 10.67
N SER A 452 -6.92 34.46 11.47
CA SER A 452 -5.53 34.02 11.55
C SER A 452 -5.40 32.58 12.02
N GLY A 453 -6.18 32.18 13.04
CA GLY A 453 -6.26 30.80 13.50
C GLY A 453 -6.71 29.83 12.42
N TYR A 454 -7.71 30.19 11.63
CA TYR A 454 -8.22 29.35 10.53
C TYR A 454 -7.22 29.25 9.37
N ILE A 455 -6.60 30.36 8.97
CA ILE A 455 -5.59 30.37 7.90
C ILE A 455 -4.38 29.53 8.30
N ARG A 456 -3.86 29.72 9.52
CA ARG A 456 -2.74 28.96 10.04
C ARG A 456 -3.03 27.46 10.06
N SER A 457 -4.18 27.05 10.57
CA SER A 457 -4.60 25.66 10.55
C SER A 457 -4.74 25.12 9.13
N THR A 458 -5.30 25.90 8.20
CA THR A 458 -5.42 25.51 6.79
C THR A 458 -4.06 25.29 6.13
N VAL A 459 -3.08 26.17 6.39
CA VAL A 459 -1.72 26.04 5.86
C VAL A 459 -1.06 24.78 6.41
N HIS A 460 -1.12 24.52 7.72
CA HIS A 460 -0.61 23.28 8.31
C HIS A 460 -1.27 22.04 7.72
N SER A 461 -2.59 22.04 7.64
CA SER A 461 -3.34 20.91 7.07
C SER A 461 -3.02 20.67 5.60
N ALA A 462 -2.80 21.73 4.82
CA ALA A 462 -2.40 21.61 3.41
C ALA A 462 -1.00 20.99 3.26
N GLN A 463 -0.04 21.40 4.11
CA GLN A 463 1.31 20.81 4.14
C GLN A 463 1.27 19.32 4.50
N ASP A 464 0.49 18.97 5.51
CA ASP A 464 0.33 17.57 5.91
C ASP A 464 -0.34 16.73 4.79
N ILE A 465 -1.36 17.24 4.08
CA ILE A 465 -1.97 16.55 2.92
C ILE A 465 -0.93 16.21 1.86
N LEU A 466 -0.03 17.14 1.59
CA LEU A 466 1.03 16.92 0.61
C LEU A 466 2.04 15.87 1.06
N SER A 467 2.38 15.85 2.35
CA SER A 467 3.31 14.84 2.90
C SER A 467 2.72 13.42 2.88
N LEU A 468 1.40 13.28 3.06
CA LEU A 468 0.69 12.00 3.08
C LEU A 468 0.19 11.55 1.72
N ARG A 469 0.27 12.40 0.71
CA ARG A 469 -0.19 12.04 -0.64
C ARG A 469 0.42 10.75 -1.15
N TYR A 470 1.70 10.53 -0.90
CA TYR A 470 2.42 9.32 -1.29
C TYR A 470 1.86 8.07 -0.58
N GLN A 471 1.58 8.18 0.72
CA GLN A 471 1.01 7.08 1.50
C GLN A 471 -0.40 6.72 1.02
N LEU A 472 -1.18 7.74 0.64
CA LEU A 472 -2.50 7.55 0.01
C LEU A 472 -2.41 6.90 -1.37
N GLU A 473 -1.44 7.29 -2.20
CA GLU A 473 -1.19 6.67 -3.51
C GLU A 473 -0.85 5.19 -3.34
N ASN A 474 0.01 4.85 -2.39
CA ASN A 474 0.38 3.48 -2.07
C ASN A 474 -0.79 2.63 -1.57
N MET A 475 -1.54 3.15 -0.58
CA MET A 475 -2.75 2.49 -0.07
C MET A 475 -3.79 2.25 -1.17
N LYS A 476 -3.99 3.24 -2.05
CA LYS A 476 -4.89 3.15 -3.18
C LYS A 476 -4.47 2.04 -4.15
N GLU A 477 -3.17 1.96 -4.50
CA GLU A 477 -2.65 0.93 -5.40
C GLU A 477 -2.92 -0.48 -4.87
N ILE A 478 -2.66 -0.72 -3.58
CA ILE A 478 -2.92 -2.02 -2.93
C ILE A 478 -4.41 -2.37 -2.97
N CYS A 479 -5.28 -1.40 -2.66
CA CYS A 479 -6.73 -1.64 -2.67
C CYS A 479 -7.28 -1.88 -4.09
N GLU A 480 -6.81 -1.14 -5.09
CA GLU A 480 -7.27 -1.29 -6.48
C GLU A 480 -6.79 -2.61 -7.10
N GLU A 481 -5.58 -3.04 -6.78
CA GLU A 481 -5.06 -4.31 -7.27
C GLU A 481 -5.83 -5.48 -6.67
N ALA A 482 -6.08 -5.47 -5.36
CA ALA A 482 -6.90 -6.48 -4.70
C ALA A 482 -8.33 -6.53 -5.28
N ASP A 483 -8.94 -5.38 -5.59
CA ASP A 483 -10.26 -5.32 -6.22
C ASP A 483 -10.25 -5.94 -7.62
N ARG A 484 -9.18 -5.78 -8.40
CA ARG A 484 -9.05 -6.40 -9.74
C ARG A 484 -8.99 -7.92 -9.67
N TYR A 485 -8.22 -8.46 -8.74
CA TYR A 485 -8.10 -9.91 -8.56
C TYR A 485 -9.33 -10.52 -7.86
N GLY A 486 -10.01 -9.75 -7.01
CA GLY A 486 -11.26 -10.15 -6.37
C GLY A 486 -12.45 -10.24 -7.34
N THR A 487 -12.50 -9.36 -8.35
CA THR A 487 -13.56 -9.35 -9.38
C THR A 487 -13.36 -10.39 -10.48
N SER A 488 -12.14 -10.90 -10.67
CA SER A 488 -11.85 -12.00 -11.62
C SER A 488 -12.30 -13.37 -11.10
N GLY A 489 -12.78 -13.46 -9.87
CA GLY A 489 -13.29 -14.69 -9.24
C GLY A 489 -14.61 -14.44 -8.52
N GLY A 490 -15.69 -14.09 -9.27
CA GLY A 490 -17.08 -14.10 -8.78
C GLY A 490 -17.36 -13.11 -7.65
N GLU A 491 -18.06 -12.04 -7.98
CA GLU A 491 -18.88 -11.14 -7.17
C GLU A 491 -18.40 -10.62 -5.79
N SER A 492 -18.30 -9.32 -5.76
CA SER A 492 -18.18 -8.45 -4.60
C SER A 492 -19.06 -8.82 -3.40
N SER A 493 -18.58 -9.65 -2.49
CA SER A 493 -19.18 -9.83 -1.16
C SER A 493 -18.64 -8.84 -0.14
N GLY A 494 -18.99 -7.55 -0.31
CA GLY A 494 -18.60 -6.48 0.62
C GLY A 494 -19.68 -5.46 0.96
N SER A 495 -20.91 -5.62 0.47
CA SER A 495 -22.07 -4.80 0.91
C SER A 495 -23.40 -5.33 0.35
N ARG A 496 -23.88 -6.48 0.82
CA ARG A 496 -25.31 -6.83 0.77
C ARG A 496 -25.66 -7.74 1.94
N ALA A 497 -25.80 -7.14 3.09
CA ALA A 497 -26.87 -7.59 3.98
C ALA A 497 -28.16 -6.94 3.46
N SER A 498 -29.15 -7.75 3.13
CA SER A 498 -30.51 -7.43 2.70
C SER A 498 -30.73 -7.10 1.22
N SER A 499 -30.95 -8.12 0.41
CA SER A 499 -32.18 -8.26 -0.39
C SER A 499 -32.15 -9.61 -1.10
N GLU A 500 -32.99 -10.50 -0.62
CA GLU A 500 -33.37 -11.74 -1.27
C GLU A 500 -34.01 -11.42 -2.63
N THR A 501 -33.42 -11.94 -3.70
CA THR A 501 -34.13 -12.33 -4.91
C THR A 501 -33.32 -13.45 -5.55
N GLU A 502 -33.81 -14.66 -5.33
CA GLU A 502 -33.40 -15.88 -6.00
C GLU A 502 -33.61 -15.73 -7.52
N THR A 503 -32.53 -15.95 -8.29
CA THR A 503 -32.66 -16.37 -9.68
C THR A 503 -31.86 -17.65 -9.85
N ASP A 504 -32.64 -18.74 -10.10
CA ASP A 504 -32.18 -20.07 -10.43
C ASP A 504 -31.20 -20.08 -11.59
N SER A 505 -29.95 -20.48 -11.32
CA SER A 505 -29.05 -21.34 -12.12
C SER A 505 -27.61 -21.26 -11.52
N GLU A 506 -27.47 -21.56 -10.24
CA GLU A 506 -26.19 -21.97 -9.66
C GLU A 506 -26.20 -23.50 -9.64
N GLU A 507 -25.48 -24.14 -10.56
CA GLU A 507 -24.96 -25.47 -10.29
C GLU A 507 -24.12 -25.31 -9.01
N GLU A 508 -24.65 -25.83 -7.91
CA GLU A 508 -24.05 -25.82 -6.60
C GLU A 508 -22.75 -26.63 -6.71
N PHE A 509 -21.60 -25.96 -6.95
CA PHE A 509 -20.31 -26.60 -6.96
C PHE A 509 -20.11 -27.22 -5.57
N ARG A 510 -20.28 -28.53 -5.50
CA ARG A 510 -19.91 -29.31 -4.32
C ARG A 510 -18.39 -29.34 -4.19
N LYS A 511 -17.92 -29.69 -3.01
CA LYS A 511 -16.51 -30.03 -2.75
C LYS A 511 -16.01 -30.99 -3.84
N LEU A 512 -14.78 -30.79 -4.32
CA LEU A 512 -14.16 -31.65 -5.34
C LEU A 512 -14.03 -33.09 -4.85
N ASP A 513 -14.12 -34.04 -5.77
CA ASP A 513 -13.87 -35.47 -5.49
C ASP A 513 -12.36 -35.77 -5.42
N GLY A 514 -11.52 -34.95 -6.09
CA GLY A 514 -10.08 -34.99 -5.99
C GLY A 514 -9.35 -35.59 -7.19
N HIS A 515 -10.00 -35.71 -8.35
CA HIS A 515 -9.32 -36.05 -9.62
C HIS A 515 -8.66 -34.80 -10.20
N ILE A 516 -7.37 -34.88 -10.56
CA ILE A 516 -6.59 -33.76 -11.12
C ILE A 516 -5.94 -34.20 -12.40
N CYS A 517 -6.19 -33.44 -13.49
CA CYS A 517 -5.57 -33.67 -14.78
C CYS A 517 -4.87 -32.40 -15.28
N LEU A 518 -3.62 -32.53 -15.68
CA LEU A 518 -2.84 -31.49 -16.34
C LEU A 518 -2.64 -31.88 -17.80
N SER A 519 -2.91 -30.98 -18.72
CA SER A 519 -2.77 -31.20 -20.16
C SER A 519 -1.82 -30.17 -20.76
N HIS A 520 -0.65 -30.63 -21.23
CA HIS A 520 0.36 -29.83 -21.92
C HIS A 520 0.72 -28.52 -21.20
N VAL A 521 0.88 -28.58 -19.86
CA VAL A 521 1.10 -27.41 -19.03
C VAL A 521 2.53 -26.89 -19.19
N CYS A 522 2.63 -25.60 -19.55
CA CYS A 522 3.87 -24.83 -19.56
C CYS A 522 3.75 -23.65 -18.60
N PHE A 523 4.80 -23.38 -17.81
CA PHE A 523 4.83 -22.28 -16.86
C PHE A 523 6.25 -21.83 -16.52
N GLY A 524 6.39 -20.53 -16.23
CA GLY A 524 7.60 -19.92 -15.65
C GLY A 524 7.24 -18.68 -14.86
N TYR A 525 8.09 -18.27 -13.95
CA TYR A 525 7.88 -17.06 -13.14
C TYR A 525 8.10 -15.76 -13.93
N SER A 526 8.81 -15.84 -15.05
CA SER A 526 9.02 -14.73 -15.97
C SER A 526 9.12 -15.28 -17.38
N ARG A 527 8.35 -14.75 -18.33
CA ARG A 527 8.35 -15.22 -19.73
C ARG A 527 9.75 -15.19 -20.37
N ARG A 528 10.66 -14.40 -19.81
CA ARG A 528 12.03 -14.26 -20.32
C ARG A 528 13.05 -15.13 -19.60
N ALA A 529 12.85 -15.45 -18.32
CA ALA A 529 13.66 -16.43 -17.61
C ALA A 529 13.46 -17.85 -18.19
N GLY A 530 12.44 -17.98 -19.03
CA GLY A 530 12.08 -19.25 -19.69
C GLY A 530 11.13 -20.08 -18.84
N GLU A 531 10.75 -21.20 -19.43
CA GLU A 531 9.85 -22.16 -18.81
C GLU A 531 10.56 -22.96 -17.72
N VAL A 532 9.96 -22.98 -16.54
CA VAL A 532 10.36 -23.85 -15.44
C VAL A 532 9.65 -25.21 -15.54
N ILE A 533 8.40 -25.18 -16.00
CA ILE A 533 7.60 -26.36 -16.34
C ILE A 533 7.39 -26.36 -17.85
N LYS A 534 7.69 -27.49 -18.50
CA LYS A 534 7.75 -27.61 -19.98
C LYS A 534 6.93 -28.80 -20.42
N ASP A 535 5.76 -28.53 -21.02
CA ASP A 535 4.90 -29.54 -21.63
C ASP A 535 4.61 -30.73 -20.71
N VAL A 536 4.10 -30.44 -19.52
CA VAL A 536 3.81 -31.46 -18.50
C VAL A 536 2.35 -31.89 -18.60
N SER A 537 2.16 -33.20 -18.75
CA SER A 537 0.83 -33.85 -18.73
C SER A 537 0.81 -34.92 -17.64
N ILE A 538 -0.15 -34.84 -16.72
CA ILE A 538 -0.30 -35.73 -15.56
C ILE A 538 -1.77 -36.05 -15.37
N ASP A 539 -2.07 -37.29 -15.02
CA ASP A 539 -3.42 -37.72 -14.58
C ASP A 539 -3.31 -38.34 -13.18
N ILE A 540 -4.03 -37.75 -12.23
CA ILE A 540 -4.04 -38.16 -10.80
C ILE A 540 -5.47 -38.56 -10.43
N PRO A 541 -5.79 -39.86 -10.38
CA PRO A 541 -7.11 -40.32 -10.02
C PRO A 541 -7.49 -39.95 -8.59
N ALA A 542 -8.78 -39.70 -8.32
CA ALA A 542 -9.29 -39.44 -6.96
C ALA A 542 -8.89 -40.57 -6.00
N GLY A 543 -8.45 -40.20 -4.79
CA GLY A 543 -8.04 -41.13 -3.74
C GLY A 543 -6.69 -41.81 -3.97
N SER A 544 -5.97 -41.52 -5.08
CA SER A 544 -4.65 -42.08 -5.34
C SER A 544 -3.54 -41.32 -4.59
N SER A 545 -2.44 -42.03 -4.35
CA SER A 545 -1.22 -41.43 -3.77
C SER A 545 -0.14 -41.34 -4.82
N VAL A 546 0.32 -40.12 -5.12
CA VAL A 546 1.36 -39.87 -6.14
C VAL A 546 2.57 -39.15 -5.56
N ALA A 547 3.76 -39.44 -6.08
CA ALA A 547 4.97 -38.77 -5.64
C ALA A 547 5.67 -38.02 -6.79
N PHE A 548 6.16 -36.80 -6.51
CA PHE A 548 7.01 -36.03 -7.40
C PHE A 548 8.46 -36.11 -6.93
N VAL A 549 9.32 -36.66 -7.78
CA VAL A 549 10.73 -36.94 -7.46
C VAL A 549 11.65 -36.30 -8.50
N GLY A 550 12.79 -35.79 -8.08
CA GLY A 550 13.78 -35.18 -8.97
C GLY A 550 14.77 -34.32 -8.22
N ALA A 551 15.80 -33.84 -8.88
CA ALA A 551 16.83 -32.98 -8.30
C ALA A 551 16.24 -31.67 -7.74
N SER A 552 16.95 -31.00 -6.82
CA SER A 552 16.56 -29.66 -6.37
C SER A 552 16.52 -28.69 -7.54
N GLY A 553 15.48 -27.85 -7.61
CA GLY A 553 15.32 -26.89 -8.70
C GLY A 553 14.73 -27.44 -10.01
N CYS A 554 14.37 -28.71 -10.11
CA CYS A 554 13.77 -29.28 -11.35
C CYS A 554 12.30 -28.89 -11.59
N GLY A 555 11.65 -28.12 -10.69
CA GLY A 555 10.29 -27.59 -10.89
C GLY A 555 9.17 -28.22 -10.03
N LYS A 556 9.47 -29.14 -9.10
CA LYS A 556 8.46 -29.84 -8.24
C LYS A 556 7.58 -28.87 -7.46
N THR A 557 8.16 -27.92 -6.75
CA THR A 557 7.43 -26.91 -5.96
C THR A 557 6.62 -25.97 -6.85
N THR A 558 7.12 -25.68 -8.06
CA THR A 558 6.38 -24.88 -9.06
C THR A 558 5.14 -25.64 -9.53
N LEU A 559 5.28 -26.93 -9.84
CA LEU A 559 4.15 -27.77 -10.24
C LEU A 559 3.12 -27.92 -9.12
N LYS A 560 3.57 -28.12 -7.87
CA LYS A 560 2.71 -28.11 -6.69
C LYS A 560 1.88 -26.82 -6.61
N ASN A 561 2.52 -25.67 -6.78
CA ASN A 561 1.84 -24.37 -6.72
C ASN A 561 0.80 -24.20 -7.85
N LEU A 562 1.06 -24.74 -9.03
CA LEU A 562 0.10 -24.80 -10.13
C LEU A 562 -1.11 -25.68 -9.78
N ILE A 563 -0.87 -26.88 -9.23
CA ILE A 563 -1.94 -27.80 -8.79
C ILE A 563 -2.77 -27.20 -7.65
N CYS A 564 -2.16 -26.43 -6.76
CA CYS A 564 -2.88 -25.71 -5.69
C CYS A 564 -3.63 -24.46 -6.20
N GLY A 565 -3.62 -24.16 -7.50
CA GLY A 565 -4.27 -22.98 -8.07
C GLY A 565 -3.62 -21.64 -7.66
N ARG A 566 -2.37 -21.66 -7.14
CA ARG A 566 -1.63 -20.46 -6.74
C ARG A 566 -1.13 -19.66 -7.95
N TYR A 567 -0.89 -20.35 -9.08
CA TYR A 567 -0.48 -19.79 -10.37
C TYR A 567 -1.35 -20.32 -11.50
N GLN A 568 -1.42 -19.55 -12.59
CA GLN A 568 -2.07 -19.99 -13.82
C GLN A 568 -1.01 -20.43 -14.84
N PRO A 569 -1.22 -21.52 -15.60
CA PRO A 569 -0.30 -21.95 -16.63
C PRO A 569 -0.21 -20.92 -17.77
N TRP A 570 0.93 -20.85 -18.44
CA TRP A 570 1.12 -20.03 -19.63
C TRP A 570 0.51 -20.65 -20.88
N GLU A 571 0.61 -21.97 -20.97
CA GLU A 571 0.05 -22.82 -22.01
C GLU A 571 -0.46 -24.11 -21.38
N GLY A 572 -1.43 -24.75 -22.04
CA GLY A 572 -2.09 -25.92 -21.49
C GLY A 572 -3.18 -25.58 -20.49
N GLU A 573 -3.81 -26.62 -19.93
CA GLU A 573 -4.92 -26.47 -19.00
C GLU A 573 -4.80 -27.43 -17.81
N ILE A 574 -5.35 -27.01 -16.67
CA ILE A 574 -5.49 -27.81 -15.45
C ILE A 574 -6.98 -28.06 -15.24
N PHE A 575 -7.33 -29.31 -15.01
CA PHE A 575 -8.71 -29.74 -14.76
C PHE A 575 -8.82 -30.32 -13.35
N TYR A 576 -9.89 -29.97 -12.66
CA TYR A 576 -10.31 -30.56 -11.39
C TYR A 576 -11.66 -31.23 -11.59
N ASP A 577 -11.73 -32.56 -11.39
CA ASP A 577 -12.92 -33.40 -11.63
C ASP A 577 -13.52 -33.21 -13.03
N GLY A 578 -12.64 -32.95 -14.03
CA GLY A 578 -13.03 -32.70 -15.42
C GLY A 578 -13.42 -31.25 -15.75
N HIS A 579 -13.46 -30.34 -14.77
CA HIS A 579 -13.73 -28.92 -14.97
C HIS A 579 -12.43 -28.13 -15.11
N PRO A 580 -12.32 -27.21 -16.09
CA PRO A 580 -11.17 -26.33 -16.20
C PRO A 580 -10.97 -25.49 -14.93
N ALA A 581 -9.70 -25.28 -14.51
CA ALA A 581 -9.37 -24.54 -13.30
C ALA A 581 -9.98 -23.13 -13.24
N GLY A 582 -10.20 -22.48 -14.39
CA GLY A 582 -10.81 -21.14 -14.48
C GLY A 582 -12.31 -21.12 -14.15
N GLU A 583 -13.01 -22.25 -14.24
CA GLU A 583 -14.44 -22.38 -13.97
C GLU A 583 -14.72 -22.76 -12.51
N VAL A 584 -13.75 -23.36 -11.81
CA VAL A 584 -13.92 -23.77 -10.42
C VAL A 584 -13.81 -22.55 -9.49
N PRO A 585 -14.83 -22.26 -8.67
CA PRO A 585 -14.80 -21.17 -7.71
C PRO A 585 -13.62 -21.30 -6.74
N LYS A 586 -12.92 -20.20 -6.47
CA LYS A 586 -11.76 -20.20 -5.55
C LYS A 586 -12.08 -20.77 -4.16
N GLN A 587 -13.29 -20.55 -3.68
CA GLN A 587 -13.78 -21.08 -2.39
C GLN A 587 -13.86 -22.60 -2.38
N VAL A 588 -14.33 -23.21 -3.47
CA VAL A 588 -14.39 -24.66 -3.63
C VAL A 588 -12.99 -25.24 -3.73
N LEU A 589 -12.11 -24.62 -4.51
CA LEU A 589 -10.73 -25.05 -4.67
C LEU A 589 -9.97 -25.00 -3.34
N SER A 590 -10.05 -23.88 -2.61
CA SER A 590 -9.39 -23.71 -1.32
C SER A 590 -9.98 -24.57 -0.20
N GLY A 591 -11.27 -24.93 -0.27
CA GLY A 591 -11.89 -25.88 0.65
C GLY A 591 -11.62 -27.36 0.34
N SER A 592 -11.21 -27.66 -0.91
CA SER A 592 -10.97 -29.02 -1.37
C SER A 592 -9.50 -29.43 -1.40
N ILE A 593 -8.58 -28.48 -1.57
CA ILE A 593 -7.12 -28.73 -1.67
C ILE A 593 -6.41 -28.12 -0.47
N ALA A 594 -5.78 -28.93 0.34
CA ALA A 594 -4.90 -28.49 1.42
C ALA A 594 -3.42 -28.75 1.09
N SER A 595 -2.54 -27.82 1.46
CA SER A 595 -1.10 -27.94 1.25
C SER A 595 -0.36 -27.76 2.57
N VAL A 596 0.55 -28.66 2.86
CA VAL A 596 1.52 -28.56 3.97
C VAL A 596 2.86 -28.16 3.35
N ASP A 597 3.28 -26.93 3.60
CA ASP A 597 4.49 -26.36 3.02
C ASP A 597 5.74 -26.65 3.89
N GLN A 598 6.93 -26.48 3.32
CA GLN A 598 8.20 -26.71 4.00
C GLN A 598 8.41 -25.76 5.21
N GLN A 599 7.97 -24.49 5.08
CA GLN A 599 8.02 -23.52 6.18
C GLN A 599 6.72 -23.53 6.96
N ILE A 600 6.81 -23.93 8.23
CA ILE A 600 5.67 -24.04 9.13
C ILE A 600 5.56 -22.75 9.95
N ILE A 601 4.39 -22.11 9.89
CA ILE A 601 4.08 -20.91 10.66
C ILE A 601 2.97 -21.24 11.66
N LEU A 602 3.30 -21.15 12.97
CA LEU A 602 2.34 -21.29 14.06
C LEU A 602 2.16 -19.94 14.76
N PHE A 603 0.92 -19.62 15.05
CA PHE A 603 0.54 -18.35 15.70
C PHE A 603 0.63 -18.48 17.23
N GLU A 604 0.95 -17.36 17.89
CA GLU A 604 0.91 -17.26 19.35
C GLU A 604 -0.54 -17.27 19.86
N ASP A 605 -1.12 -18.48 19.87
CA ASP A 605 -2.49 -18.74 20.28
C ASP A 605 -2.61 -20.18 20.78
N THR A 606 -3.81 -20.61 21.13
CA THR A 606 -4.08 -21.98 21.56
C THR A 606 -3.79 -22.98 20.43
N ILE A 607 -3.46 -24.21 20.80
CA ILE A 607 -3.27 -25.30 19.81
C ILE A 607 -4.57 -25.51 19.01
N MET A 608 -5.74 -25.41 19.66
CA MET A 608 -7.03 -25.53 18.99
C MET A 608 -7.20 -24.47 17.89
N ASN A 609 -6.93 -23.19 18.19
CA ASN A 609 -7.03 -22.10 17.23
C ASN A 609 -6.00 -22.24 16.10
N ASN A 610 -4.81 -22.76 16.39
CA ASN A 610 -3.83 -23.06 15.35
C ASN A 610 -4.27 -24.16 14.39
N ILE A 611 -4.99 -25.17 14.86
CA ILE A 611 -5.52 -26.25 14.02
C ILE A 611 -6.73 -25.73 13.21
N LYS A 612 -7.69 -25.04 13.85
CA LYS A 612 -8.91 -24.54 13.23
C LYS A 612 -8.72 -23.27 12.39
N MET A 613 -7.58 -22.60 12.48
CA MET A 613 -7.33 -21.28 11.86
C MET A 613 -8.44 -20.26 12.15
N TRP A 614 -8.91 -20.25 13.41
CA TRP A 614 -10.02 -19.41 13.91
C TRP A 614 -11.37 -19.57 13.18
N ASP A 615 -11.57 -20.64 12.42
CA ASP A 615 -12.85 -20.92 11.79
C ASP A 615 -13.89 -21.34 12.85
N PRO A 616 -14.93 -20.52 13.10
CA PRO A 616 -15.96 -20.83 14.09
C PRO A 616 -16.94 -21.91 13.58
N THR A 617 -16.95 -22.22 12.29
CA THR A 617 -17.83 -23.22 11.69
C THR A 617 -17.31 -24.63 11.87
N GLN A 618 -16.00 -24.80 12.07
CA GLN A 618 -15.40 -26.10 12.38
C GLN A 618 -15.70 -26.53 13.81
N TYR A 619 -16.12 -27.79 13.99
CA TYR A 619 -16.30 -28.36 15.31
C TYR A 619 -14.95 -28.73 15.93
N ASP A 620 -14.85 -28.60 17.27
CA ASP A 620 -13.65 -29.02 18.00
C ASP A 620 -13.36 -30.51 17.83
N PHE A 621 -14.39 -31.31 17.58
CA PHE A 621 -14.29 -32.75 17.32
C PHE A 621 -13.46 -33.05 16.06
N ASP A 622 -13.69 -32.30 14.97
CA ASP A 622 -12.98 -32.49 13.69
C ASP A 622 -11.49 -32.14 13.84
N ALA A 623 -11.19 -31.08 14.57
CA ALA A 623 -9.82 -30.71 14.91
C ALA A 623 -9.12 -31.78 15.77
N ILE A 624 -9.84 -32.40 16.70
CA ILE A 624 -9.32 -33.49 17.53
C ILE A 624 -9.09 -34.73 16.67
N LEU A 625 -9.99 -35.07 15.77
CA LEU A 625 -9.86 -36.19 14.84
C LEU A 625 -8.64 -36.00 13.92
N ALA A 626 -8.51 -34.80 13.33
CA ALA A 626 -7.35 -34.44 12.52
C ALA A 626 -6.03 -34.54 13.29
N ALA A 627 -6.02 -34.11 14.55
CA ALA A 627 -4.85 -34.25 15.43
C ALA A 627 -4.50 -35.71 15.77
N ARG A 628 -5.49 -36.60 15.81
CA ARG A 628 -5.26 -38.04 15.95
C ARG A 628 -4.61 -38.63 14.72
N ASP A 629 -5.15 -38.32 13.54
CA ASP A 629 -4.62 -38.81 12.28
C ASP A 629 -3.22 -38.24 11.96
N ALA A 630 -2.94 -37.03 12.44
CA ALA A 630 -1.59 -36.44 12.41
C ALA A 630 -0.66 -36.94 13.54
N GLU A 631 -1.06 -37.93 14.34
CA GLU A 631 -0.26 -38.54 15.43
C GLU A 631 0.23 -37.52 16.49
N ILE A 632 -0.48 -36.38 16.69
CA ILE A 632 -0.09 -35.34 17.65
C ILE A 632 -1.02 -35.28 18.89
N HIS A 633 -2.19 -35.90 18.83
CA HIS A 633 -3.19 -35.85 19.89
C HIS A 633 -2.62 -36.21 21.27
N ASN A 634 -1.85 -37.30 21.37
CA ASN A 634 -1.27 -37.77 22.61
C ASN A 634 -0.27 -36.76 23.20
N ASP A 635 0.47 -36.06 22.36
CA ASP A 635 1.40 -35.03 22.82
C ASP A 635 0.63 -33.79 23.33
N ILE A 636 -0.51 -33.46 22.69
CA ILE A 636 -1.35 -32.35 23.10
C ILE A 636 -2.01 -32.58 24.44
N ILE A 637 -2.64 -33.76 24.67
CA ILE A 637 -3.34 -34.04 25.92
C ILE A 637 -2.42 -34.21 27.13
N ARG A 638 -1.14 -34.51 26.91
CA ARG A 638 -0.12 -34.55 27.99
C ARG A 638 0.26 -33.16 28.49
N ARG A 639 -0.09 -32.08 27.78
CA ARG A 639 0.13 -30.70 28.22
C ARG A 639 -0.90 -30.32 29.27
N GLU A 640 -0.52 -29.49 30.24
CA GLU A 640 -1.35 -29.09 31.38
C GLU A 640 -2.74 -28.55 30.99
N ARG A 641 -2.86 -27.87 29.80
CA ARG A 641 -4.12 -27.35 29.30
C ARG A 641 -4.62 -28.06 28.03
N GLY A 642 -3.99 -29.12 27.59
CA GLY A 642 -4.35 -29.87 26.39
C GLY A 642 -4.44 -28.98 25.17
N TYR A 643 -5.54 -29.01 24.42
CA TYR A 643 -5.78 -28.17 23.24
C TYR A 643 -5.88 -26.65 23.52
N LYS A 644 -6.13 -26.26 24.79
CA LYS A 644 -6.14 -24.84 25.21
C LYS A 644 -4.75 -24.37 25.63
N ALA A 645 -3.70 -25.17 25.49
CA ALA A 645 -2.33 -24.77 25.74
C ALA A 645 -1.90 -23.73 24.71
N LEU A 646 -1.27 -22.62 25.17
CA LEU A 646 -0.76 -21.55 24.31
C LEU A 646 0.55 -21.96 23.66
N LEU A 647 0.68 -21.72 22.39
CA LEU A 647 1.93 -21.78 21.67
C LEU A 647 2.66 -20.45 21.81
N SER A 648 3.98 -20.49 21.88
CA SER A 648 4.81 -19.30 21.72
C SER A 648 4.94 -18.93 20.25
N GLU A 649 5.43 -17.74 19.97
CA GLU A 649 5.69 -17.26 18.61
C GLU A 649 6.42 -18.32 17.77
N ASN A 650 5.88 -18.63 16.58
CA ASN A 650 6.36 -19.68 15.67
C ASN A 650 6.44 -21.09 16.31
N GLY A 651 5.73 -21.35 17.40
CA GLY A 651 5.73 -22.63 18.06
C GLY A 651 7.10 -23.02 18.65
N ASN A 652 7.89 -22.04 19.13
CA ASN A 652 9.23 -22.30 19.68
C ASN A 652 9.23 -23.19 20.91
N ASN A 653 8.08 -23.40 21.56
CA ASN A 653 7.88 -24.35 22.67
C ASN A 653 7.51 -25.78 22.22
N LEU A 654 7.66 -26.07 20.91
CA LEU A 654 7.43 -27.35 20.28
C LEU A 654 8.71 -27.88 19.61
N SER A 655 8.87 -29.23 19.54
CA SER A 655 9.88 -29.83 18.69
C SER A 655 9.53 -29.65 17.19
N GLY A 656 10.52 -29.78 16.28
CA GLY A 656 10.30 -29.69 14.83
C GLY A 656 9.21 -30.65 14.35
N GLY A 657 9.27 -31.90 14.79
CA GLY A 657 8.27 -32.93 14.45
C GLY A 657 6.88 -32.65 15.05
N GLN A 658 6.79 -32.02 16.23
CA GLN A 658 5.49 -31.60 16.79
C GLN A 658 4.89 -30.44 15.97
N ARG A 659 5.70 -29.51 15.54
CA ARG A 659 5.24 -28.41 14.64
C ARG A 659 4.70 -28.96 13.33
N GLN A 660 5.43 -29.88 12.70
CA GLN A 660 4.98 -30.53 11.45
C GLN A 660 3.65 -31.26 11.64
N ARG A 661 3.49 -32.04 12.73
CA ARG A 661 2.24 -32.74 12.97
C ARG A 661 1.06 -31.83 13.29
N ILE A 662 1.27 -30.65 13.89
CA ILE A 662 0.21 -29.65 14.07
C ILE A 662 -0.19 -29.05 12.71
N GLU A 663 0.76 -28.77 11.82
CA GLU A 663 0.48 -28.27 10.47
C GLU A 663 -0.28 -29.30 9.63
N ILE A 664 0.10 -30.59 9.71
CA ILE A 664 -0.66 -31.68 9.08
C ILE A 664 -2.07 -31.77 9.68
N ALA A 665 -2.23 -31.65 11.02
CA ALA A 665 -3.54 -31.63 11.66
C ALA A 665 -4.39 -30.43 11.18
N ARG A 666 -3.78 -29.24 10.98
CA ARG A 666 -4.43 -28.07 10.40
C ARG A 666 -4.95 -28.38 9.00
N ALA A 667 -4.13 -28.96 8.13
CA ALA A 667 -4.52 -29.33 6.79
C ALA A 667 -5.66 -30.37 6.78
N LEU A 668 -5.60 -31.39 7.64
CA LEU A 668 -6.60 -32.45 7.75
C LEU A 668 -7.92 -31.98 8.40
N SER A 669 -7.88 -30.94 9.24
CA SER A 669 -9.08 -30.41 9.91
C SER A 669 -10.07 -29.76 8.94
N MET A 670 -9.59 -29.32 7.76
CA MET A 670 -10.43 -28.81 6.68
C MET A 670 -11.13 -29.92 5.89
N ASP A 671 -10.86 -31.19 6.23
CA ASP A 671 -11.34 -32.39 5.52
C ASP A 671 -11.13 -32.30 3.99
N PRO A 672 -9.88 -32.10 3.50
CA PRO A 672 -9.61 -31.86 2.10
C PRO A 672 -9.84 -33.13 1.25
N SER A 673 -10.22 -32.95 -0.04
CA SER A 673 -10.24 -34.04 -1.03
C SER A 673 -8.85 -34.32 -1.59
N VAL A 674 -8.00 -33.30 -1.60
CA VAL A 674 -6.59 -33.38 -2.08
C VAL A 674 -5.66 -32.82 -1.00
N LEU A 675 -4.68 -33.60 -0.61
CA LEU A 675 -3.61 -33.20 0.33
C LEU A 675 -2.26 -33.19 -0.37
N VAL A 676 -1.60 -32.03 -0.35
CA VAL A 676 -0.27 -31.85 -0.94
C VAL A 676 0.76 -31.71 0.19
N LEU A 677 1.74 -32.61 0.23
CA LEU A 677 2.80 -32.65 1.24
C LEU A 677 4.14 -32.27 0.60
N ASP A 678 4.67 -31.07 0.90
CA ASP A 678 5.95 -30.58 0.36
C ASP A 678 7.03 -30.67 1.44
N GLU A 679 7.83 -31.74 1.42
CA GLU A 679 8.84 -32.07 2.45
C GLU A 679 8.28 -32.04 3.90
N ALA A 680 6.96 -32.19 4.02
CA ALA A 680 6.21 -32.03 5.25
C ALA A 680 6.47 -33.12 6.29
N THR A 681 7.26 -34.13 5.97
CA THR A 681 7.60 -35.26 6.86
C THR A 681 9.09 -35.32 7.23
N SER A 682 9.86 -34.29 6.80
CA SER A 682 11.34 -34.29 6.95
C SER A 682 11.84 -34.34 8.40
N ALA A 683 11.10 -33.80 9.38
CA ALA A 683 11.43 -33.84 10.80
C ALA A 683 10.71 -34.96 11.57
N LEU A 684 9.98 -35.85 10.87
CA LEU A 684 9.31 -37.00 11.50
C LEU A 684 10.16 -38.25 11.45
N ASP A 685 9.97 -39.14 12.43
CA ASP A 685 10.51 -40.48 12.35
C ASP A 685 9.68 -41.33 11.35
N THR A 686 10.32 -42.33 10.76
CA THR A 686 9.76 -43.15 9.67
C THR A 686 8.49 -43.91 10.11
N ILE A 687 8.33 -44.22 11.41
CA ILE A 687 7.17 -44.96 11.92
C ILE A 687 5.95 -44.02 11.98
N VAL A 688 6.13 -42.80 12.52
CA VAL A 688 5.08 -41.81 12.62
C VAL A 688 4.67 -41.34 11.21
N GLU A 689 5.63 -41.10 10.34
CA GLU A 689 5.39 -40.74 8.92
C GLU A 689 4.49 -41.78 8.23
N LYS A 690 4.83 -43.07 8.35
CA LYS A 690 4.05 -44.16 7.78
C LYS A 690 2.61 -44.17 8.30
N ARG A 691 2.42 -44.02 9.63
CA ARG A 691 1.08 -44.00 10.22
C ARG A 691 0.23 -42.84 9.70
N ILE A 692 0.82 -41.65 9.60
CA ILE A 692 0.13 -40.48 9.05
C ILE A 692 -0.33 -40.75 7.62
N VAL A 693 0.56 -41.27 6.76
CA VAL A 693 0.21 -41.60 5.37
C VAL A 693 -0.88 -42.67 5.29
N ASP A 694 -0.79 -43.70 6.17
CA ASP A 694 -1.83 -44.75 6.24
C ASP A 694 -3.18 -44.19 6.70
N HIS A 695 -3.23 -43.24 7.65
CA HIS A 695 -4.45 -42.57 8.08
C HIS A 695 -5.06 -41.71 6.95
N VAL A 696 -4.22 -40.93 6.26
CA VAL A 696 -4.64 -40.07 5.12
C VAL A 696 -5.24 -40.94 4.00
N ARG A 697 -4.56 -42.04 3.66
CA ARG A 697 -5.05 -43.01 2.67
C ARG A 697 -6.37 -43.65 3.08
N GLY A 698 -6.52 -43.99 4.39
CA GLY A 698 -7.76 -44.52 4.96
C GLY A 698 -8.97 -43.58 4.84
N ARG A 699 -8.77 -42.28 4.70
CA ARG A 699 -9.81 -41.28 4.43
C ARG A 699 -10.20 -41.18 2.96
N GLY A 700 -9.47 -41.84 2.04
CA GLY A 700 -9.69 -41.70 0.59
C GLY A 700 -9.25 -40.37 -0.02
N ILE A 701 -8.37 -39.63 0.67
CA ILE A 701 -7.85 -38.34 0.21
C ILE A 701 -6.81 -38.56 -0.90
N THR A 702 -6.91 -37.86 -2.01
CA THR A 702 -5.89 -37.82 -3.05
C THR A 702 -4.64 -37.18 -2.47
N THR A 703 -3.52 -37.89 -2.48
CA THR A 703 -2.30 -37.43 -1.81
C THR A 703 -1.18 -37.19 -2.81
N ILE A 704 -0.65 -35.97 -2.82
CA ILE A 704 0.48 -35.57 -3.67
C ILE A 704 1.68 -35.31 -2.76
N ILE A 705 2.74 -36.07 -2.94
CA ILE A 705 3.93 -36.05 -2.08
C ILE A 705 5.11 -35.51 -2.88
N VAL A 706 5.65 -34.36 -2.49
CA VAL A 706 6.94 -33.86 -2.95
C VAL A 706 7.97 -34.27 -1.91
N ALA A 707 8.69 -35.36 -2.15
CA ALA A 707 9.57 -35.96 -1.16
C ALA A 707 10.97 -36.27 -1.68
N HIS A 708 11.93 -36.26 -0.75
CA HIS A 708 13.30 -36.73 -0.93
C HIS A 708 13.57 -38.05 -0.20
N ARG A 709 12.61 -38.58 0.58
CA ARG A 709 12.76 -39.83 1.34
C ARG A 709 12.18 -41.03 0.59
N LEU A 710 12.98 -42.06 0.43
CA LEU A 710 12.59 -43.28 -0.26
C LEU A 710 11.43 -44.01 0.45
N SER A 711 11.41 -43.98 1.78
CA SER A 711 10.35 -44.61 2.61
C SER A 711 8.94 -44.12 2.27
N THR A 712 8.81 -42.85 1.92
CA THR A 712 7.51 -42.24 1.58
C THR A 712 7.12 -42.54 0.15
N ILE A 713 8.09 -42.51 -0.76
CA ILE A 713 7.87 -42.61 -2.22
C ILE A 713 7.53 -44.05 -2.63
N ARG A 714 8.12 -45.05 -1.99
CA ARG A 714 8.04 -46.47 -2.38
C ARG A 714 6.61 -47.00 -2.45
N ASN A 715 5.74 -46.50 -1.60
CA ASN A 715 4.37 -47.02 -1.44
C ASN A 715 3.33 -46.20 -2.24
N CYS A 716 3.76 -45.21 -3.03
CA CYS A 716 2.85 -44.45 -3.88
C CYS A 716 2.34 -45.27 -5.07
N ASP A 717 1.12 -45.01 -5.48
CA ASP A 717 0.48 -45.69 -6.61
C ASP A 717 1.14 -45.32 -7.93
N CYS A 718 1.63 -44.07 -8.06
CA CYS A 718 2.43 -43.62 -9.19
C CYS A 718 3.50 -42.62 -8.73
N ILE A 719 4.68 -42.70 -9.34
CA ILE A 719 5.82 -41.80 -9.13
C ILE A 719 6.13 -41.11 -10.45
N TYR A 720 6.19 -39.78 -10.41
CA TYR A 720 6.58 -38.95 -11.55
C TYR A 720 8.01 -38.44 -11.30
N VAL A 721 8.93 -38.78 -12.24
CA VAL A 721 10.33 -38.39 -12.16
C VAL A 721 10.55 -37.15 -13.01
N PHE A 722 10.99 -36.06 -12.37
CA PHE A 722 11.21 -34.76 -12.99
C PHE A 722 12.70 -34.49 -13.25
N ASP A 723 12.99 -33.95 -14.42
CA ASP A 723 14.28 -33.38 -14.77
C ASP A 723 14.11 -32.14 -15.65
N ALA A 724 14.78 -31.05 -15.30
CA ALA A 724 14.79 -29.76 -16.03
C ALA A 724 13.41 -29.29 -16.53
N GLY A 725 12.37 -29.47 -15.69
CA GLY A 725 10.99 -29.01 -15.95
C GLY A 725 10.14 -29.99 -16.76
N ARG A 726 10.61 -31.21 -17.04
CA ARG A 726 9.89 -32.24 -17.79
C ARG A 726 9.73 -33.52 -16.97
N ILE A 727 8.73 -34.33 -17.30
CA ILE A 727 8.59 -35.68 -16.80
C ILE A 727 9.41 -36.60 -17.71
N ILE A 728 10.37 -37.31 -17.12
CA ILE A 728 11.23 -38.26 -17.81
C ILE A 728 10.88 -39.71 -17.54
N GLY A 729 10.05 -39.96 -16.52
CA GLY A 729 9.58 -41.30 -16.20
C GLY A 729 8.37 -41.25 -15.28
N GLN A 730 7.48 -42.20 -15.44
CA GLN A 730 6.31 -42.42 -14.59
C GLN A 730 6.06 -43.91 -14.37
N GLY A 731 5.57 -44.30 -13.19
CA GLY A 731 5.25 -45.67 -12.86
C GLY A 731 5.43 -45.95 -11.37
N THR A 732 5.32 -47.21 -11.00
CA THR A 732 5.58 -47.70 -9.63
C THR A 732 7.09 -47.73 -9.32
N HIS A 733 7.41 -47.84 -8.02
CA HIS A 733 8.82 -47.95 -7.58
C HIS A 733 9.59 -49.05 -8.32
N ASP A 734 8.99 -50.26 -8.42
CA ASP A 734 9.67 -51.43 -9.02
C ASP A 734 9.83 -51.29 -10.55
N GLU A 735 8.89 -50.60 -11.23
CA GLU A 735 9.01 -50.28 -12.68
C GLU A 735 10.08 -49.25 -12.93
N LEU A 736 10.11 -48.16 -12.15
CA LEU A 736 11.12 -47.10 -12.30
C LEU A 736 12.53 -47.54 -11.93
N MET A 737 12.67 -48.45 -10.99
CA MET A 737 13.94 -49.07 -10.65
C MET A 737 14.50 -49.91 -11.81
N ARG A 738 13.68 -50.35 -12.78
CA ARG A 738 14.11 -51.10 -13.96
C ARG A 738 14.28 -50.20 -15.18
N SER A 739 13.49 -49.16 -15.34
CA SER A 739 13.33 -48.36 -16.55
C SER A 739 14.01 -46.98 -16.51
N CYS A 740 14.22 -46.39 -15.33
CA CYS A 740 14.65 -44.98 -15.21
C CYS A 740 16.00 -44.86 -14.45
N GLU A 741 17.08 -44.58 -15.20
CA GLU A 741 18.41 -44.44 -14.61
C GLU A 741 18.52 -43.29 -13.61
N LEU A 742 17.84 -42.16 -13.87
CA LEU A 742 17.82 -41.03 -12.93
C LEU A 742 17.16 -41.42 -11.61
N TYR A 743 16.03 -42.15 -11.65
CA TYR A 743 15.37 -42.63 -10.47
C TYR A 743 16.26 -43.55 -9.63
N GLN A 744 16.96 -44.49 -10.30
CA GLN A 744 17.93 -45.38 -9.64
C GLN A 744 19.00 -44.58 -8.88
N ARG A 745 19.57 -43.54 -9.54
CA ARG A 745 20.58 -42.67 -8.93
C ARG A 745 20.02 -41.92 -7.72
N LEU A 746 18.84 -41.35 -7.84
CA LEU A 746 18.18 -40.61 -6.72
C LEU A 746 17.91 -41.51 -5.53
N VAL A 747 17.46 -42.74 -5.77
CA VAL A 747 17.21 -43.75 -4.73
C VAL A 747 18.50 -44.26 -4.06
N THR A 748 19.61 -44.33 -4.79
CA THR A 748 20.91 -44.82 -4.29
C THR A 748 21.61 -43.75 -3.44
N VAL A 749 21.33 -42.49 -3.65
CA VAL A 749 21.92 -41.35 -2.93
C VAL A 749 21.06 -40.91 -1.74
N ALA A 750 19.75 -41.20 -1.73
CA ALA A 750 18.80 -40.90 -0.66
C ALA A 750 18.80 -42.01 0.41
#